data_37f424ae3f93f90b516fc58cd920cb9e
#
_entry.id   37f424ae3f93f90b516fc58cd920cb9e
#
_cell.length_a   1.000
_cell.length_b   1.000
_cell.length_c   1.000
_cell.angle_alpha   90.00
_cell.angle_beta   90.00
_cell.angle_gamma   90.00
#
_symmetry.space_group_name_H-M   'P 1'
#
loop_
_entity.id
_entity.type
_entity.pdbx_description
1 polymer ?
#
loop_
_entity_poly.entity_id
_entity_poly.type
_entity_poly.pdbx_seq_one_letter_code
_entity_poly.pdbx_strand_id
1 'polypeptide(L)'
;MTHAHHGLGAGFQQLEDRTLPHTAFGIPWADPGHLTLSFAPDGAATQVGANSLSRVLSAAGPTAAWQREILRAFQTWAAFTNVNVGLVRDGGQPFGVSGAVQSDQRFGDIRVGAAPLSPGVVASASPFSWTGTTLSGDLLFNAAQAFRLGNVSGAYDVFSIALHEAGHALGLDHSHEAGSALGEKYTYRSSIAADDVADVREMYGVRVHDRYDAAGGNDTAARASVLAPAKLGNLTLTADGDLTTLTDADYYRFTVPPLASLLGKVTVRLQAEGLSLVLPRITITDGSGRVVASAASHDPRNNDVTLQFTPSPWGGNYYVKVEGATNDVFGIGGYRLAVDGMTLNAALSPLTAILEPTLQLRLGDTLTAVVDLLPVGGAPADRLFDATHRAAISDSGDTDTYRVRAPAADGSAPLNLNVMVWGTDADPLDPRVRVYDADGRPVAFQVLANESGLMSVQVLGVQPGADYYVQVSARDGGATTTGGYFFGADFNQFAPTMYDGVAGGALDIPGESTNGRLSVEAGVFQFALSAELLGAGAAGVTMTVRDAAGNVVVSLSATAGQPTMTAVRYLAAGSYTVRYDYRSPAGSVAAPMSYGLFLLRLSDGVGPYATGSSTTHGTPSGSSGGTSGDTDSGYTYTGTSTTRPSGYGYYF
;
A
#
# COMPACT_ATOMS: atom_id res chain seq x y z
N MET A 1 -28.20 72.09 3.29
CA MET A 1 -28.61 70.85 3.96
C MET A 1 -28.17 69.71 3.01
N THR A 2 -27.02 69.18 3.26
CA THR A 2 -26.33 68.16 2.45
C THR A 2 -26.29 66.86 3.25
N HIS A 3 -26.97 65.84 2.76
CA HIS A 3 -26.89 64.49 3.33
C HIS A 3 -25.64 63.79 2.83
N ALA A 4 -24.82 63.35 3.78
CA ALA A 4 -23.65 62.48 3.53
C ALA A 4 -24.12 61.01 3.51
N HIS A 5 -23.88 60.35 2.38
CA HIS A 5 -24.00 58.88 2.30
C HIS A 5 -22.68 58.26 2.82
N HIS A 6 -22.79 57.52 3.92
CA HIS A 6 -21.77 56.59 4.35
C HIS A 6 -21.86 55.31 3.52
N GLY A 7 -20.90 55.12 2.60
CA GLY A 7 -20.69 53.84 1.94
C GLY A 7 -19.92 52.88 2.87
N LEU A 8 -20.55 51.79 3.25
CA LEU A 8 -19.89 50.63 3.90
C LEU A 8 -19.12 49.89 2.78
N GLY A 9 -17.82 50.10 2.73
CA GLY A 9 -16.92 49.26 1.97
C GLY A 9 -16.79 47.89 2.64
N ALA A 10 -17.48 46.90 2.12
CA ALA A 10 -17.18 45.49 2.44
C ALA A 10 -15.82 45.19 1.77
N GLY A 11 -14.77 45.16 2.59
CA GLY A 11 -13.50 44.56 2.17
C GLY A 11 -13.71 43.10 1.93
N PHE A 12 -13.71 42.69 0.68
CA PHE A 12 -13.45 41.33 0.30
C PHE A 12 -12.01 41.04 0.73
N GLN A 13 -11.81 40.35 1.86
CA GLN A 13 -10.57 39.62 2.07
C GLN A 13 -10.53 38.58 0.97
N GLN A 14 -9.58 38.73 0.05
CA GLN A 14 -9.15 37.69 -0.84
C GLN A 14 -8.71 36.55 0.08
N LEU A 15 -9.47 35.47 0.11
CA LEU A 15 -9.03 34.22 0.69
C LEU A 15 -7.72 33.88 -0.07
N GLU A 16 -6.64 33.79 0.68
CA GLU A 16 -5.39 33.27 0.17
C GLU A 16 -5.74 31.98 -0.57
N ASP A 17 -5.28 31.88 -1.82
CA ASP A 17 -5.23 30.60 -2.52
C ASP A 17 -4.49 29.64 -1.58
N ARG A 18 -5.24 28.83 -0.84
CA ARG A 18 -4.70 27.58 -0.32
C ARG A 18 -4.35 26.81 -1.57
N THR A 19 -3.08 26.82 -1.92
CA THR A 19 -2.50 25.78 -2.77
C THR A 19 -3.02 24.48 -2.18
N LEU A 20 -3.83 23.75 -2.95
CA LEU A 20 -4.28 22.43 -2.58
C LEU A 20 -3.03 21.64 -2.21
N PRO A 21 -3.01 20.92 -1.08
CA PRO A 21 -1.92 20.01 -0.78
C PRO A 21 -1.73 19.11 -1.99
N HIS A 22 -0.49 18.74 -2.28
CA HIS A 22 -0.14 17.88 -3.39
C HIS A 22 -1.16 16.76 -3.50
N THR A 23 -1.74 16.59 -4.67
CA THR A 23 -2.78 15.59 -4.89
C THR A 23 -2.19 14.24 -4.52
N ALA A 24 -2.80 13.55 -3.57
CA ALA A 24 -2.39 12.20 -3.23
C ALA A 24 -2.65 11.32 -4.46
N PHE A 25 -1.61 10.69 -4.98
CA PHE A 25 -1.68 9.78 -6.11
C PHE A 25 -2.24 8.42 -5.72
N GLY A 26 -2.03 8.04 -4.45
CA GLY A 26 -2.53 6.82 -3.82
C GLY A 26 -3.27 7.11 -2.53
N ILE A 27 -3.53 6.06 -1.79
CA ILE A 27 -4.04 6.10 -0.42
C ILE A 27 -2.97 5.58 0.55
N PRO A 28 -3.06 5.91 1.84
CA PRO A 28 -2.17 5.33 2.83
C PRO A 28 -2.25 3.80 2.84
N TRP A 29 -1.13 3.13 3.07
CA TRP A 29 -1.09 1.69 3.28
C TRP A 29 -1.97 1.29 4.47
N ALA A 30 -2.59 0.12 4.39
CA ALA A 30 -3.52 -0.36 5.42
C ALA A 30 -2.83 -0.59 6.78
N ASP A 31 -1.57 -1.00 6.78
CA ASP A 31 -0.74 -1.17 7.96
C ASP A 31 0.66 -0.56 7.73
N PRO A 32 0.79 0.78 7.78
CA PRO A 32 2.04 1.46 7.47
C PRO A 32 3.14 1.22 8.51
N GLY A 33 2.77 0.80 9.72
CA GLY A 33 3.72 0.46 10.78
C GLY A 33 4.47 -0.85 10.53
N HIS A 34 4.03 -1.67 9.57
CA HIS A 34 4.59 -2.99 9.29
C HIS A 34 4.76 -3.25 7.78
N LEU A 35 5.16 -2.23 7.00
CA LEU A 35 5.50 -2.43 5.60
C LEU A 35 6.77 -3.26 5.45
N THR A 36 6.81 -4.06 4.41
CA THR A 36 7.97 -4.86 4.07
C THR A 36 8.50 -4.51 2.67
N LEU A 37 9.82 -4.57 2.51
CA LEU A 37 10.50 -4.37 1.24
C LEU A 37 11.31 -5.61 0.89
N SER A 38 11.33 -5.97 -0.39
CA SER A 38 12.19 -7.04 -0.90
C SER A 38 12.87 -6.65 -2.21
N PHE A 39 14.05 -7.24 -2.45
CA PHE A 39 14.77 -7.13 -3.72
C PHE A 39 14.47 -8.37 -4.56
N ALA A 40 13.71 -8.20 -5.64
CA ALA A 40 13.38 -9.31 -6.53
C ALA A 40 14.65 -9.89 -7.19
N PRO A 41 14.81 -11.23 -7.23
CA PRO A 41 15.97 -11.84 -7.89
C PRO A 41 15.92 -11.60 -9.39
N ASP A 42 17.11 -11.51 -10.01
CA ASP A 42 17.22 -11.45 -11.48
C ASP A 42 16.54 -12.65 -12.12
N GLY A 43 15.77 -12.41 -13.17
CA GLY A 43 14.99 -13.44 -13.87
C GLY A 43 13.52 -13.52 -13.43
N ALA A 44 13.12 -12.95 -12.30
CA ALA A 44 11.69 -12.84 -11.94
C ALA A 44 10.94 -12.10 -13.06
N ALA A 45 9.79 -12.61 -13.49
CA ALA A 45 9.03 -12.00 -14.57
C ALA A 45 8.44 -10.66 -14.11
N THR A 46 8.64 -9.61 -14.89
CA THR A 46 7.93 -8.34 -14.77
C THR A 46 6.92 -8.20 -15.92
N GLN A 47 6.10 -7.17 -15.91
CA GLN A 47 5.13 -6.92 -16.98
C GLN A 47 5.78 -6.56 -18.35
N VAL A 48 7.07 -6.18 -18.34
CA VAL A 48 7.82 -5.74 -19.52
C VAL A 48 9.09 -6.54 -19.80
N GLY A 49 9.25 -7.68 -19.15
CA GLY A 49 10.40 -8.57 -19.36
C GLY A 49 10.90 -9.18 -18.06
N ALA A 50 12.07 -9.78 -18.10
CA ALA A 50 12.69 -10.36 -16.91
C ALA A 50 13.37 -9.29 -16.07
N ASN A 51 13.19 -9.35 -14.76
CA ASN A 51 13.93 -8.52 -13.80
C ASN A 51 15.44 -8.70 -13.97
N SER A 52 16.17 -7.61 -13.86
CA SER A 52 17.64 -7.57 -13.99
C SER A 52 18.29 -6.60 -13.01
N LEU A 53 17.70 -6.40 -11.85
CA LEU A 53 18.12 -5.42 -10.84
C LEU A 53 19.59 -5.54 -10.45
N SER A 54 20.00 -6.75 -10.06
CA SER A 54 21.38 -6.98 -9.60
C SER A 54 22.39 -6.74 -10.73
N ARG A 55 22.06 -7.16 -11.94
CA ARG A 55 22.90 -6.92 -13.13
C ARG A 55 23.03 -5.43 -13.44
N VAL A 56 21.92 -4.69 -13.43
CA VAL A 56 21.88 -3.25 -13.76
C VAL A 56 22.64 -2.44 -12.71
N LEU A 57 22.37 -2.66 -11.44
CA LEU A 57 22.97 -1.89 -10.34
C LEU A 57 24.36 -2.35 -9.97
N SER A 58 24.85 -3.51 -10.48
CA SER A 58 26.25 -3.93 -10.29
C SER A 58 27.25 -2.89 -10.83
N ALA A 59 26.86 -2.11 -11.84
CA ALA A 59 27.67 -1.02 -12.38
C ALA A 59 27.78 0.18 -11.41
N ALA A 60 26.84 0.33 -10.46
CA ALA A 60 26.88 1.37 -9.45
C ALA A 60 27.80 1.03 -8.27
N GLY A 61 28.04 -0.27 -8.03
CA GLY A 61 28.91 -0.74 -6.95
C GLY A 61 28.54 -2.13 -6.43
N PRO A 62 29.17 -2.57 -5.35
CA PRO A 62 28.83 -3.83 -4.69
C PRO A 62 27.35 -3.88 -4.26
N THR A 63 26.74 -5.06 -4.29
CA THR A 63 25.34 -5.27 -3.94
C THR A 63 24.95 -4.63 -2.59
N ALA A 64 25.78 -4.81 -1.57
CA ALA A 64 25.57 -4.19 -0.26
C ALA A 64 25.46 -2.66 -0.32
N ALA A 65 26.20 -2.01 -1.20
CA ALA A 65 26.24 -0.55 -1.28
C ALA A 65 24.98 0.02 -1.93
N TRP A 66 24.58 -0.47 -3.10
CA TRP A 66 23.40 0.05 -3.76
C TRP A 66 22.09 -0.37 -3.04
N GLN A 67 22.05 -1.58 -2.43
CA GLN A 67 20.92 -1.95 -1.58
C GLN A 67 20.77 -1.01 -0.37
N ARG A 68 21.90 -0.68 0.30
CA ARG A 68 21.88 0.27 1.42
C ARG A 68 21.33 1.63 1.00
N GLU A 69 21.65 2.13 -0.19
CA GLU A 69 21.15 3.42 -0.67
C GLU A 69 19.65 3.37 -0.97
N ILE A 70 19.13 2.28 -1.53
CA ILE A 70 17.68 2.10 -1.72
C ILE A 70 16.97 2.02 -0.36
N LEU A 71 17.50 1.22 0.58
CA LEU A 71 16.93 1.14 1.94
C LEU A 71 16.99 2.50 2.65
N ARG A 72 18.08 3.27 2.46
CA ARG A 72 18.20 4.63 3.03
C ARG A 72 17.14 5.57 2.47
N ALA A 73 16.77 5.43 1.21
CA ALA A 73 15.73 6.23 0.59
C ALA A 73 14.37 6.01 1.27
N PHE A 74 13.94 4.78 1.43
CA PHE A 74 12.70 4.45 2.16
C PHE A 74 12.76 4.88 3.63
N GLN A 75 13.90 4.64 4.29
CA GLN A 75 14.09 5.03 5.68
C GLN A 75 14.08 6.55 5.87
N THR A 76 14.45 7.32 4.85
CA THR A 76 14.38 8.79 4.88
C THR A 76 12.94 9.28 5.02
N TRP A 77 12.00 8.68 4.32
CA TRP A 77 10.56 8.96 4.49
C TRP A 77 10.03 8.46 5.83
N ALA A 78 10.35 7.20 6.17
CA ALA A 78 9.88 6.54 7.39
C ALA A 78 10.28 7.28 8.67
N ALA A 79 11.46 7.88 8.72
CA ALA A 79 11.96 8.60 9.89
C ALA A 79 11.10 9.79 10.31
N PHE A 80 10.27 10.33 9.43
CA PHE A 80 9.43 11.50 9.71
C PHE A 80 7.97 11.16 10.07
N THR A 81 7.59 9.89 9.98
CA THR A 81 6.19 9.44 10.04
C THR A 81 6.04 8.16 10.86
N ASN A 82 4.79 7.69 11.04
CA ASN A 82 4.51 6.39 11.65
C ASN A 82 4.73 5.19 10.72
N VAL A 83 5.40 5.38 9.59
CA VAL A 83 5.77 4.29 8.68
C VAL A 83 6.99 3.55 9.22
N ASN A 84 6.95 2.23 9.18
CA ASN A 84 8.12 1.36 9.31
C ASN A 84 8.23 0.48 8.07
N VAL A 85 9.44 0.30 7.57
CA VAL A 85 9.72 -0.57 6.42
C VAL A 85 10.76 -1.61 6.85
N GLY A 86 10.40 -2.88 6.87
CA GLY A 86 11.30 -3.99 7.19
C GLY A 86 11.79 -4.70 5.93
N LEU A 87 13.06 -5.10 5.88
CA LEU A 87 13.57 -5.90 4.77
C LEU A 87 13.17 -7.37 4.95
N VAL A 88 12.65 -7.99 3.89
CA VAL A 88 12.33 -9.42 3.84
C VAL A 88 12.89 -10.07 2.57
N ARG A 89 12.88 -11.41 2.53
CA ARG A 89 13.31 -12.14 1.34
C ARG A 89 12.24 -12.10 0.25
N ASP A 90 12.68 -12.14 -1.02
CA ASP A 90 11.81 -12.30 -2.18
C ASP A 90 11.91 -13.72 -2.71
N GLY A 91 10.77 -14.37 -2.89
CA GLY A 91 10.65 -15.73 -3.40
C GLY A 91 10.78 -15.86 -4.93
N GLY A 92 10.97 -14.74 -5.64
CA GLY A 92 11.14 -14.73 -7.11
C GLY A 92 9.83 -14.92 -7.90
N GLN A 93 8.68 -14.71 -7.27
CA GLN A 93 7.38 -14.75 -7.95
C GLN A 93 7.31 -13.68 -9.05
N PRO A 94 6.49 -13.86 -10.09
CA PRO A 94 6.21 -12.80 -11.06
C PRO A 94 5.68 -11.53 -10.36
N PHE A 95 6.04 -10.34 -10.86
CA PHE A 95 5.42 -9.09 -10.43
C PHE A 95 3.93 -9.08 -10.82
N GLY A 96 3.07 -8.66 -9.92
CA GLY A 96 1.62 -8.67 -10.10
C GLY A 96 0.97 -10.05 -10.03
N VAL A 97 1.64 -11.06 -9.47
CA VAL A 97 1.02 -12.36 -9.18
C VAL A 97 -0.11 -12.18 -8.16
N SER A 98 -1.21 -12.91 -8.33
CA SER A 98 -2.31 -12.88 -7.35
C SER A 98 -1.82 -13.24 -5.94
N GLY A 99 -2.33 -12.54 -4.93
CA GLY A 99 -1.94 -12.71 -3.54
C GLY A 99 -2.44 -11.58 -2.64
N ALA A 100 -2.02 -11.60 -1.39
CA ALA A 100 -2.30 -10.52 -0.46
C ALA A 100 -1.66 -9.22 -0.96
N VAL A 101 -2.43 -8.13 -0.96
CA VAL A 101 -1.94 -6.81 -1.38
C VAL A 101 -0.93 -6.27 -0.37
N GLN A 102 -1.08 -6.64 0.90
CA GLN A 102 -0.12 -6.37 1.96
C GLN A 102 0.08 -7.62 2.83
N SER A 103 1.30 -7.81 3.34
CA SER A 103 1.73 -8.94 4.17
C SER A 103 1.75 -10.30 3.45
N ASP A 104 2.00 -10.32 2.15
CA ASP A 104 2.25 -11.56 1.41
C ASP A 104 3.56 -12.20 1.89
N GLN A 105 3.51 -13.48 2.26
CA GLN A 105 4.66 -14.16 2.83
C GLN A 105 5.72 -14.56 1.79
N ARG A 106 5.44 -14.41 0.51
CA ARG A 106 6.32 -14.80 -0.60
C ARG A 106 7.31 -13.70 -0.97
N PHE A 107 7.00 -12.44 -0.67
CA PHE A 107 7.81 -11.28 -1.01
C PHE A 107 7.38 -10.07 -0.16
N GLY A 108 8.13 -8.97 -0.23
CA GLY A 108 7.78 -7.72 0.45
C GLY A 108 6.58 -7.01 -0.19
N ASP A 109 5.86 -6.22 0.59
CA ASP A 109 4.78 -5.34 0.10
C ASP A 109 5.29 -4.39 -0.99
N ILE A 110 6.54 -3.97 -0.85
CA ILE A 110 7.28 -3.14 -1.81
C ILE A 110 8.36 -4.03 -2.43
N ARG A 111 8.27 -4.30 -3.74
CA ARG A 111 9.26 -5.09 -4.46
C ARG A 111 10.10 -4.20 -5.35
N VAL A 112 11.41 -4.32 -5.21
CA VAL A 112 12.35 -3.55 -6.03
C VAL A 112 12.91 -4.42 -7.14
N GLY A 113 12.77 -3.95 -8.38
CA GLY A 113 13.25 -4.62 -9.59
C GLY A 113 13.87 -3.65 -10.59
N ALA A 114 14.31 -4.19 -11.74
CA ALA A 114 14.71 -3.40 -12.91
C ALA A 114 14.27 -4.11 -14.18
N ALA A 115 13.63 -3.38 -15.09
CA ALA A 115 13.14 -3.89 -16.35
C ALA A 115 13.34 -2.84 -17.47
N PRO A 116 13.28 -3.21 -18.77
CA PRO A 116 13.42 -2.25 -19.86
C PRO A 116 12.16 -1.38 -19.96
N LEU A 117 12.17 -0.23 -19.28
CA LEU A 117 11.13 0.77 -19.37
C LEU A 117 11.34 1.67 -20.61
N SER A 118 10.36 2.55 -20.89
CA SER A 118 10.46 3.52 -21.99
C SER A 118 11.66 4.46 -21.81
N PRO A 119 12.28 4.95 -22.89
CA PRO A 119 13.46 5.82 -22.80
C PRO A 119 13.25 7.11 -22.02
N GLY A 120 12.02 7.63 -21.98
CA GLY A 120 11.62 8.83 -21.22
C GLY A 120 11.41 8.62 -19.73
N VAL A 121 11.61 7.39 -19.21
CA VAL A 121 11.41 7.02 -17.81
C VAL A 121 12.71 6.50 -17.24
N VAL A 122 13.12 6.96 -16.07
CA VAL A 122 14.32 6.49 -15.36
C VAL A 122 13.98 5.37 -14.38
N ALA A 123 12.87 5.51 -13.68
CA ALA A 123 12.27 4.50 -12.81
C ALA A 123 10.75 4.75 -12.72
N SER A 124 10.03 3.84 -12.12
CA SER A 124 8.59 3.99 -11.88
C SER A 124 8.18 3.18 -10.66
N ALA A 125 7.32 3.74 -9.81
CA ALA A 125 6.68 3.03 -8.72
C ALA A 125 5.14 3.10 -8.83
N SER A 126 4.47 2.11 -8.26
CA SER A 126 3.01 2.06 -8.17
C SER A 126 2.58 2.36 -6.74
N PRO A 127 1.69 3.33 -6.49
CA PRO A 127 1.20 3.59 -5.13
C PRO A 127 0.26 2.48 -4.66
N PHE A 128 0.08 2.39 -3.35
CA PHE A 128 -1.07 1.70 -2.79
C PHE A 128 -2.33 2.55 -3.05
N SER A 129 -3.39 1.93 -3.54
CA SER A 129 -4.62 2.63 -3.92
C SER A 129 -5.84 1.73 -3.75
N TRP A 130 -7.05 2.28 -3.81
CA TRP A 130 -8.30 1.49 -3.83
C TRP A 130 -8.38 0.49 -4.98
N THR A 131 -7.53 0.66 -5.96
CA THR A 131 -7.40 -0.22 -7.13
C THR A 131 -6.22 -1.18 -6.98
N GLY A 132 -5.58 -1.24 -5.80
CA GLY A 132 -4.32 -1.92 -5.54
C GLY A 132 -4.37 -3.43 -5.76
N THR A 133 -3.29 -3.94 -6.33
CA THR A 133 -2.96 -5.36 -6.46
C THR A 133 -1.62 -5.60 -5.77
N THR A 134 -1.04 -6.80 -5.91
CA THR A 134 0.34 -7.07 -5.48
C THR A 134 1.40 -6.27 -6.25
N LEU A 135 1.00 -5.38 -7.18
CA LEU A 135 1.87 -4.38 -7.81
C LEU A 135 1.95 -3.08 -6.99
N SER A 136 1.08 -2.91 -5.99
CA SER A 136 1.14 -1.76 -5.10
C SER A 136 2.48 -1.70 -4.38
N GLY A 137 3.14 -0.55 -4.43
CA GLY A 137 4.48 -0.34 -3.86
C GLY A 137 5.63 -0.80 -4.76
N ASP A 138 5.38 -1.59 -5.82
CA ASP A 138 6.44 -2.11 -6.68
C ASP A 138 7.21 -0.97 -7.38
N LEU A 139 8.55 -1.03 -7.28
CA LEU A 139 9.47 -0.06 -7.84
C LEU A 139 10.33 -0.73 -8.91
N LEU A 140 10.34 -0.17 -10.12
CA LEU A 140 11.16 -0.67 -11.24
C LEU A 140 12.13 0.40 -11.72
N PHE A 141 13.44 0.12 -11.63
CA PHE A 141 14.48 0.88 -12.32
C PHE A 141 14.48 0.56 -13.81
N ASN A 142 14.74 1.56 -14.67
CA ASN A 142 14.85 1.31 -16.11
C ASN A 142 16.19 0.65 -16.44
N ALA A 143 16.14 -0.60 -16.87
CA ALA A 143 17.34 -1.39 -17.20
C ALA A 143 18.15 -0.82 -18.37
N ALA A 144 17.63 0.14 -19.14
CA ALA A 144 18.32 0.81 -20.23
C ALA A 144 19.11 2.05 -19.77
N GLN A 145 19.00 2.45 -18.50
CA GLN A 145 19.66 3.64 -17.96
C GLN A 145 20.97 3.27 -17.19
N ALA A 146 21.84 4.26 -17.02
CA ALA A 146 23.08 4.10 -16.27
C ALA A 146 22.91 4.65 -14.84
N PHE A 147 23.21 3.82 -13.84
CA PHE A 147 23.10 4.18 -12.42
C PHE A 147 24.47 4.20 -11.74
N ARG A 148 24.66 5.09 -10.76
CA ARG A 148 25.85 5.22 -9.92
C ARG A 148 25.44 5.59 -8.49
N LEU A 149 26.37 5.48 -7.57
CA LEU A 149 26.20 6.01 -6.21
C LEU A 149 26.76 7.43 -6.17
N GLY A 150 25.94 8.37 -5.71
CA GLY A 150 26.28 9.79 -5.61
C GLY A 150 26.16 10.56 -6.94
N ASN A 151 26.38 11.86 -6.88
CA ASN A 151 26.23 12.78 -8.01
C ASN A 151 27.35 12.62 -9.04
N VAL A 152 27.16 11.71 -9.98
CA VAL A 152 28.13 11.40 -11.06
C VAL A 152 27.55 11.84 -12.41
N SER A 153 28.26 12.67 -13.14
CA SER A 153 27.83 13.15 -14.46
C SER A 153 27.59 11.99 -15.43
N GLY A 154 26.51 12.04 -16.19
CA GLY A 154 26.14 11.05 -17.19
C GLY A 154 25.51 9.77 -16.63
N ALA A 155 25.15 9.74 -15.35
CA ALA A 155 24.44 8.63 -14.72
C ALA A 155 23.48 9.14 -13.65
N TYR A 156 22.46 8.35 -13.33
CA TYR A 156 21.48 8.65 -12.28
C TYR A 156 21.98 8.11 -10.93
N ASP A 157 21.79 8.90 -9.88
CA ASP A 157 22.12 8.45 -8.52
C ASP A 157 21.04 7.50 -7.99
N VAL A 158 21.46 6.33 -7.54
CA VAL A 158 20.55 5.28 -7.03
C VAL A 158 19.72 5.79 -5.87
N PHE A 159 20.31 6.53 -4.92
CA PHE A 159 19.57 7.07 -3.78
C PHE A 159 18.52 8.08 -4.22
N SER A 160 18.88 9.05 -5.07
CA SER A 160 17.95 10.10 -5.51
C SER A 160 16.76 9.52 -6.27
N ILE A 161 16.99 8.51 -7.12
CA ILE A 161 15.90 7.83 -7.84
C ILE A 161 15.04 7.03 -6.86
N ALA A 162 15.66 6.22 -5.98
CA ALA A 162 14.91 5.45 -5.00
C ALA A 162 14.13 6.35 -4.01
N LEU A 163 14.65 7.54 -3.71
CA LEU A 163 13.97 8.52 -2.84
C LEU A 163 12.69 9.06 -3.50
N HIS A 164 12.75 9.37 -4.79
CA HIS A 164 11.62 9.79 -5.59
C HIS A 164 10.56 8.68 -5.65
N GLU A 165 10.94 7.49 -6.08
CA GLU A 165 10.03 6.37 -6.24
C GLU A 165 9.44 5.88 -4.90
N ALA A 166 10.20 6.01 -3.79
CA ALA A 166 9.69 5.69 -2.46
C ALA A 166 8.53 6.62 -2.03
N GLY A 167 8.57 7.91 -2.42
CA GLY A 167 7.45 8.81 -2.22
C GLY A 167 6.18 8.34 -2.96
N HIS A 168 6.32 7.93 -4.22
CA HIS A 168 5.21 7.35 -4.98
C HIS A 168 4.72 6.03 -4.37
N ALA A 169 5.61 5.13 -3.98
CA ALA A 169 5.25 3.88 -3.31
C ALA A 169 4.48 4.11 -2.00
N LEU A 170 4.71 5.25 -1.34
CA LEU A 170 3.97 5.71 -0.16
C LEU A 170 2.70 6.50 -0.50
N GLY A 171 2.37 6.70 -1.78
CA GLY A 171 1.12 7.32 -2.24
C GLY A 171 1.19 8.80 -2.57
N LEU A 172 2.37 9.41 -2.56
CA LEU A 172 2.55 10.83 -2.91
C LEU A 172 2.67 11.02 -4.43
N ASP A 173 2.15 12.12 -4.94
CA ASP A 173 2.24 12.52 -6.35
C ASP A 173 3.48 13.38 -6.63
N HIS A 174 3.69 13.73 -7.89
CA HIS A 174 4.71 14.69 -8.30
C HIS A 174 4.49 16.07 -7.65
N SER A 175 5.61 16.70 -7.30
CA SER A 175 5.63 18.05 -6.74
C SER A 175 6.29 19.04 -7.69
N HIS A 176 5.67 20.22 -7.84
CA HIS A 176 6.27 21.34 -8.56
C HIS A 176 7.16 22.23 -7.67
N GLU A 177 7.26 21.92 -6.37
CA GLU A 177 8.04 22.68 -5.41
C GLU A 177 9.55 22.53 -5.65
N ALA A 178 10.23 23.65 -5.64
CA ALA A 178 11.67 23.69 -5.87
C ALA A 178 12.41 23.01 -4.70
N GLY A 179 13.07 21.91 -4.99
CA GLY A 179 13.81 21.13 -3.98
C GLY A 179 13.13 19.86 -3.52
N SER A 180 11.85 19.64 -3.85
CA SER A 180 11.15 18.41 -3.60
C SER A 180 11.89 17.19 -4.19
N ALA A 181 11.83 16.05 -3.49
CA ALA A 181 12.29 14.77 -3.99
C ALA A 181 11.39 14.26 -5.13
N LEU A 182 10.13 14.72 -5.19
CA LEU A 182 9.08 14.27 -6.11
C LEU A 182 8.97 15.12 -7.39
N GLY A 183 10.03 15.85 -7.79
CA GLY A 183 10.02 16.57 -9.06
C GLY A 183 9.90 15.63 -10.27
N GLU A 184 9.05 15.95 -11.27
CA GLU A 184 8.82 15.14 -12.48
C GLU A 184 10.09 14.73 -13.24
N LYS A 185 11.16 15.50 -13.10
CA LYS A 185 12.44 15.28 -13.77
C LYS A 185 13.55 15.07 -12.77
N TYR A 186 14.39 14.12 -13.08
CA TYR A 186 15.53 13.80 -12.23
C TYR A 186 16.35 15.06 -11.88
N THR A 187 16.53 15.23 -10.59
CA THR A 187 17.50 16.15 -9.98
C THR A 187 18.17 15.41 -8.83
N TYR A 188 19.50 15.54 -8.71
CA TYR A 188 20.21 14.92 -7.59
C TYR A 188 19.68 15.44 -6.25
N ARG A 189 19.33 14.52 -5.36
CA ARG A 189 18.84 14.78 -4.01
C ARG A 189 19.61 13.94 -2.99
N SER A 190 19.88 14.50 -1.83
CA SER A 190 20.51 13.81 -0.70
C SER A 190 19.55 13.66 0.50
N SER A 191 18.39 14.28 0.45
CA SER A 191 17.33 14.29 1.47
C SER A 191 16.01 14.74 0.83
N ILE A 192 14.91 14.62 1.57
CA ILE A 192 13.61 15.22 1.23
C ILE A 192 13.54 16.67 1.70
N ALA A 193 12.69 17.47 1.05
CA ALA A 193 12.41 18.86 1.41
C ALA A 193 11.38 18.97 2.56
N ALA A 194 11.19 20.17 3.09
CA ALA A 194 10.22 20.42 4.14
C ALA A 194 8.78 20.15 3.70
N ASP A 195 8.48 20.46 2.44
CA ASP A 195 7.15 20.22 1.85
C ASP A 195 6.90 18.73 1.69
N ASP A 196 7.87 17.95 1.18
CA ASP A 196 7.79 16.49 1.14
C ASP A 196 7.50 15.89 2.54
N VAL A 197 8.12 16.45 3.60
CA VAL A 197 7.86 16.03 4.99
C VAL A 197 6.45 16.39 5.41
N ALA A 198 5.93 17.56 5.01
CA ALA A 198 4.56 17.96 5.34
C ALA A 198 3.55 17.01 4.68
N ASP A 199 3.73 16.72 3.39
CA ASP A 199 2.83 15.86 2.61
C ASP A 199 2.79 14.42 3.14
N VAL A 200 3.95 13.81 3.42
CA VAL A 200 3.98 12.45 3.97
C VAL A 200 3.42 12.39 5.40
N ARG A 201 3.52 13.49 6.16
CA ARG A 201 2.90 13.60 7.49
C ARG A 201 1.40 13.83 7.43
N GLU A 202 0.90 14.51 6.42
CA GLU A 202 -0.54 14.61 6.18
C GLU A 202 -1.11 13.22 5.95
N MET A 203 -0.43 12.39 5.17
CA MET A 203 -0.86 11.03 4.85
C MET A 203 -0.72 10.04 6.02
N TYR A 204 0.40 10.04 6.75
CA TYR A 204 0.72 9.01 7.77
C TYR A 204 0.88 9.55 9.19
N GLY A 205 0.81 10.86 9.38
CA GLY A 205 1.05 11.55 10.62
C GLY A 205 2.50 11.64 11.05
N VAL A 206 2.72 12.45 12.05
CA VAL A 206 4.02 12.58 12.72
C VAL A 206 4.32 11.29 13.48
N ARG A 207 5.59 10.83 13.50
CA ARG A 207 6.00 9.67 14.28
C ARG A 207 5.60 9.85 15.74
N VAL A 208 4.87 8.88 16.27
CA VAL A 208 4.30 8.93 17.63
C VAL A 208 5.14 8.04 18.54
N HIS A 209 5.43 8.55 19.74
CA HIS A 209 6.07 7.78 20.80
C HIS A 209 5.32 6.48 21.09
N ASP A 210 6.06 5.43 21.40
CA ASP A 210 5.46 4.15 21.74
C ASP A 210 4.79 4.18 23.15
N ARG A 211 4.19 3.06 23.54
CA ARG A 211 3.47 2.96 24.81
C ARG A 211 4.35 3.09 26.04
N TYR A 212 5.66 2.90 25.92
CA TYR A 212 6.61 2.96 27.04
C TYR A 212 7.04 4.39 27.32
N ASP A 213 6.93 5.27 26.33
CA ASP A 213 7.23 6.69 26.43
C ASP A 213 6.06 7.54 26.95
N ALA A 214 4.84 7.00 26.98
CA ALA A 214 3.60 7.73 27.23
C ALA A 214 3.52 8.45 28.58
N ALA A 215 4.29 8.07 29.60
CA ALA A 215 4.24 8.64 30.96
C ALA A 215 5.52 9.39 31.35
N GLY A 216 6.21 9.99 30.39
CA GLY A 216 7.46 10.73 30.62
C GLY A 216 8.70 9.91 30.28
N GLY A 217 8.53 8.89 29.46
CA GLY A 217 9.58 8.11 28.82
C GLY A 217 10.27 7.10 29.72
N ASN A 218 10.74 6.02 29.08
CA ASN A 218 11.64 5.05 29.71
C ASN A 218 13.13 5.31 29.31
N ASP A 219 13.48 6.56 28.99
CA ASP A 219 14.82 7.00 28.52
C ASP A 219 15.96 6.80 29.54
N THR A 220 15.65 6.39 30.76
CA THR A 220 16.64 6.20 31.82
C THR A 220 16.42 4.91 32.60
N ALA A 221 17.51 4.36 33.19
CA ALA A 221 17.41 3.16 34.03
C ALA A 221 16.46 3.33 35.22
N ALA A 222 16.33 4.55 35.75
CA ALA A 222 15.40 4.85 36.85
C ALA A 222 13.92 4.78 36.45
N ARG A 223 13.62 4.95 35.16
CA ARG A 223 12.27 4.89 34.57
C ARG A 223 12.05 3.63 33.73
N ALA A 224 13.00 2.70 33.75
CA ALA A 224 12.96 1.50 32.94
C ALA A 224 11.62 0.75 33.07
N SER A 225 11.01 0.45 31.94
CA SER A 225 9.78 -0.33 31.84
C SER A 225 10.02 -1.78 32.25
N VAL A 226 9.13 -2.34 33.08
CA VAL A 226 9.26 -3.72 33.53
C VAL A 226 8.82 -4.68 32.45
N LEU A 227 9.72 -5.56 32.00
CA LEU A 227 9.38 -6.63 31.07
C LEU A 227 8.51 -7.68 31.78
N ALA A 228 7.42 -8.04 31.12
CA ALA A 228 6.49 -9.06 31.57
C ALA A 228 6.35 -10.17 30.51
N PRO A 229 5.97 -11.40 30.88
CA PRO A 229 5.69 -12.44 29.91
C PRO A 229 4.48 -12.05 29.04
N ALA A 230 4.57 -12.30 27.74
CA ALA A 230 3.53 -11.96 26.79
C ALA A 230 2.21 -12.75 27.04
N LYS A 231 2.31 -13.97 27.58
CA LYS A 231 1.17 -14.82 27.99
C LYS A 231 1.49 -15.52 29.32
N LEU A 232 0.47 -15.77 30.12
CA LEU A 232 0.63 -16.55 31.35
C LEU A 232 1.18 -17.95 31.00
N GLY A 233 2.31 -18.33 31.61
CA GLY A 233 3.01 -19.59 31.30
C GLY A 233 4.09 -19.50 30.23
N ASN A 234 4.22 -18.37 29.53
CA ASN A 234 5.37 -18.08 28.66
C ASN A 234 6.52 -17.55 29.49
N LEU A 235 7.71 -18.06 29.28
CA LEU A 235 8.91 -17.74 30.02
C LEU A 235 9.81 -16.74 29.31
N THR A 236 9.45 -16.36 28.08
CA THR A 236 10.07 -15.27 27.31
C THR A 236 9.40 -13.95 27.71
N LEU A 237 10.20 -13.01 28.15
CA LEU A 237 9.74 -11.64 28.38
C LEU A 237 9.89 -10.87 27.08
N THR A 238 8.86 -10.10 26.68
CA THR A 238 8.88 -9.36 25.41
C THR A 238 8.46 -7.91 25.58
N ALA A 239 8.95 -7.05 24.68
CA ALA A 239 8.47 -5.70 24.45
C ALA A 239 8.53 -5.38 22.95
N ASP A 240 7.50 -4.72 22.43
CA ASP A 240 7.51 -4.10 21.12
C ASP A 240 7.70 -2.59 21.35
N GLY A 241 8.82 -2.04 20.91
CA GLY A 241 9.23 -0.64 21.09
C GLY A 241 9.53 0.05 19.77
N ASP A 242 9.69 1.36 19.81
CA ASP A 242 10.01 2.18 18.65
C ASP A 242 10.93 3.35 19.04
N LEU A 243 12.13 3.39 18.47
CA LEU A 243 13.02 4.54 18.59
C LEU A 243 12.49 5.68 17.71
N THR A 244 11.86 6.67 18.33
CA THR A 244 11.11 7.71 17.61
C THR A 244 11.97 8.91 17.20
N THR A 245 13.12 9.11 17.85
CA THR A 245 14.09 10.16 17.54
C THR A 245 15.53 9.63 17.62
N LEU A 246 16.49 10.38 17.09
CA LEU A 246 17.91 10.01 17.18
C LEU A 246 18.50 10.04 18.61
N THR A 247 17.79 10.66 19.54
CA THR A 247 18.19 10.76 20.96
C THR A 247 17.38 9.87 21.87
N ASP A 248 16.42 9.16 21.30
CA ASP A 248 15.56 8.22 22.00
C ASP A 248 16.35 7.01 22.50
N ALA A 249 16.00 6.53 23.69
CA ALA A 249 16.67 5.39 24.30
C ALA A 249 15.75 4.67 25.28
N ASP A 250 15.32 3.48 24.90
CA ASP A 250 14.41 2.66 25.70
C ASP A 250 15.15 1.86 26.76
N TYR A 251 14.76 2.00 28.01
CA TYR A 251 15.24 1.15 29.09
C TYR A 251 14.16 0.18 29.55
N TYR A 252 14.53 -1.09 29.58
CA TYR A 252 13.71 -2.18 30.08
C TYR A 252 14.38 -2.84 31.27
N ARG A 253 13.59 -3.23 32.27
CA ARG A 253 14.07 -3.93 33.46
C ARG A 253 13.46 -5.33 33.54
N PHE A 254 14.27 -6.32 33.87
CA PHE A 254 13.84 -7.66 34.22
C PHE A 254 14.62 -8.19 35.44
N THR A 255 14.04 -9.14 36.14
CA THR A 255 14.65 -9.75 37.33
C THR A 255 15.05 -11.18 37.02
N VAL A 256 16.29 -11.49 37.29
CA VAL A 256 16.83 -12.84 37.19
C VAL A 256 16.79 -13.50 38.58
N PRO A 257 16.17 -14.69 38.74
CA PRO A 257 16.13 -15.37 40.04
C PRO A 257 17.52 -15.83 40.50
N PRO A 258 17.73 -16.03 41.82
CA PRO A 258 18.93 -16.67 42.33
C PRO A 258 19.17 -18.01 41.68
N LEU A 259 20.43 -18.43 41.52
CA LEU A 259 20.88 -19.68 40.92
C LEU A 259 20.54 -19.86 39.42
N ALA A 260 19.92 -18.86 38.74
CA ALA A 260 19.69 -18.92 37.31
C ALA A 260 20.98 -19.13 36.49
N SER A 261 22.13 -18.67 37.00
CA SER A 261 23.45 -18.92 36.39
C SER A 261 23.81 -20.41 36.27
N LEU A 262 23.21 -21.27 37.09
CA LEU A 262 23.39 -22.73 37.00
C LEU A 262 22.59 -23.35 35.85
N LEU A 263 21.59 -22.61 35.32
CA LEU A 263 20.74 -23.03 34.22
C LEU A 263 21.30 -22.65 32.84
N GLY A 264 22.33 -21.81 32.83
CA GLY A 264 22.95 -21.35 31.61
C GLY A 264 23.07 -19.83 31.50
N LYS A 265 23.02 -19.36 30.25
CA LYS A 265 23.10 -17.93 29.92
C LYS A 265 21.70 -17.35 29.70
N VAL A 266 21.51 -16.11 30.09
CA VAL A 266 20.38 -15.30 29.65
C VAL A 266 20.65 -14.82 28.23
N THR A 267 19.68 -15.00 27.36
CA THR A 267 19.74 -14.52 25.96
C THR A 267 18.80 -13.35 25.79
N VAL A 268 19.31 -12.26 25.29
CA VAL A 268 18.55 -11.06 24.89
C VAL A 268 18.61 -10.93 23.39
N ARG A 269 17.46 -10.94 22.74
CA ARG A 269 17.31 -10.77 21.29
C ARG A 269 16.55 -9.50 21.01
N LEU A 270 17.02 -8.72 20.07
CA LEU A 270 16.28 -7.62 19.47
C LEU A 270 16.13 -7.93 18.00
N GLN A 271 14.88 -8.09 17.58
CA GLN A 271 14.49 -8.25 16.20
C GLN A 271 14.12 -6.89 15.63
N ALA A 272 14.76 -6.51 14.55
CA ALA A 272 14.40 -5.38 13.69
C ALA A 272 14.19 -5.84 12.24
N GLU A 273 14.81 -6.96 11.85
CA GLU A 273 14.63 -7.57 10.52
C GLU A 273 13.13 -7.90 10.30
N GLY A 274 12.60 -7.44 9.15
CA GLY A 274 11.19 -7.59 8.81
C GLY A 274 10.24 -6.62 9.52
N LEU A 275 10.71 -5.81 10.47
CA LEU A 275 9.90 -4.83 11.20
C LEU A 275 10.26 -3.39 10.82
N SER A 276 11.53 -3.06 10.77
CA SER A 276 12.03 -1.74 10.40
C SER A 276 13.47 -1.81 9.88
N LEU A 277 14.00 -0.67 9.42
CA LEU A 277 15.39 -0.54 9.00
C LEU A 277 16.29 0.06 10.08
N VAL A 278 15.82 0.14 11.33
CA VAL A 278 16.64 0.65 12.44
C VAL A 278 17.91 -0.18 12.60
N LEU A 279 19.01 0.50 12.88
CA LEU A 279 20.27 -0.13 13.31
C LEU A 279 20.36 0.02 14.83
N PRO A 280 19.96 -1.00 15.59
CA PRO A 280 19.90 -0.88 17.06
C PRO A 280 21.24 -1.18 17.69
N ARG A 281 21.45 -0.57 18.86
CA ARG A 281 22.46 -0.95 19.85
C ARG A 281 21.74 -1.43 21.10
N ILE A 282 22.17 -2.56 21.63
CA ILE A 282 21.73 -3.05 22.93
C ILE A 282 22.89 -2.95 23.91
N THR A 283 22.62 -2.41 25.12
CA THR A 283 23.53 -2.45 26.25
C THR A 283 22.81 -3.04 27.46
N ILE A 284 23.39 -4.10 28.05
CA ILE A 284 22.85 -4.75 29.23
C ILE A 284 23.69 -4.33 30.43
N THR A 285 23.04 -3.86 31.50
CA THR A 285 23.69 -3.50 32.77
C THR A 285 23.10 -4.32 33.91
N ASP A 286 23.91 -4.58 34.96
CA ASP A 286 23.43 -5.13 36.23
C ASP A 286 22.81 -4.02 37.10
N GLY A 287 22.25 -4.42 38.26
CA GLY A 287 21.62 -3.49 39.22
C GLY A 287 22.54 -2.40 39.82
N SER A 288 23.86 -2.50 39.62
CA SER A 288 24.83 -1.49 39.99
C SER A 288 25.16 -0.49 38.87
N GLY A 289 24.61 -0.71 37.69
CA GLY A 289 24.90 0.04 36.45
C GLY A 289 26.13 -0.41 35.70
N ARG A 290 26.76 -1.51 36.09
CA ARG A 290 27.93 -2.06 35.37
C ARG A 290 27.45 -2.77 34.09
N VAL A 291 28.06 -2.44 32.95
CA VAL A 291 27.81 -3.11 31.66
C VAL A 291 28.28 -4.56 31.73
N VAL A 292 27.36 -5.48 31.41
CA VAL A 292 27.65 -6.93 31.35
C VAL A 292 27.75 -7.46 29.94
N ALA A 293 27.06 -6.82 28.97
CA ALA A 293 27.16 -7.11 27.55
C ALA A 293 26.71 -5.90 26.71
N SER A 294 27.23 -5.76 25.50
CA SER A 294 26.75 -4.77 24.53
C SER A 294 27.06 -5.25 23.09
N ALA A 295 26.16 -4.97 22.17
CA ALA A 295 26.35 -5.17 20.73
C ALA A 295 25.49 -4.18 19.93
N ALA A 296 25.85 -3.98 18.66
CA ALA A 296 25.14 -3.11 17.73
C ALA A 296 25.07 -3.73 16.33
N SER A 297 24.01 -3.44 15.60
CA SER A 297 23.97 -3.70 14.16
C SER A 297 24.55 -2.52 13.37
N HIS A 298 25.09 -2.82 12.17
CA HIS A 298 25.70 -1.84 11.27
C HIS A 298 25.22 -2.00 9.82
N ASP A 299 24.40 -3.00 9.54
CA ASP A 299 23.90 -3.32 8.20
C ASP A 299 22.38 -3.44 8.22
N PRO A 300 21.63 -2.56 7.54
CA PRO A 300 20.16 -2.61 7.52
C PRO A 300 19.60 -3.87 6.85
N ARG A 301 20.44 -4.68 6.20
CA ARG A 301 20.07 -5.97 5.61
C ARG A 301 20.15 -7.14 6.60
N ASN A 302 20.71 -6.91 7.77
CA ASN A 302 20.81 -7.86 8.88
C ASN A 302 20.92 -7.05 10.17
N ASN A 303 19.80 -6.53 10.62
CA ASN A 303 19.76 -5.56 11.71
C ASN A 303 19.28 -6.16 13.04
N ASP A 304 19.13 -7.46 13.14
CA ASP A 304 18.90 -8.14 14.41
C ASP A 304 20.15 -8.14 15.30
N VAL A 305 19.95 -8.06 16.60
CA VAL A 305 21.03 -8.14 17.59
C VAL A 305 20.70 -9.20 18.63
N THR A 306 21.64 -10.12 18.86
CA THR A 306 21.52 -11.13 19.91
C THR A 306 22.70 -11.06 20.86
N LEU A 307 22.41 -11.00 22.15
CA LEU A 307 23.39 -11.00 23.23
C LEU A 307 23.17 -12.14 24.20
N GLN A 308 24.24 -12.66 24.76
CA GLN A 308 24.19 -13.63 25.84
C GLN A 308 25.13 -13.22 26.98
N PHE A 309 24.66 -13.36 28.21
CA PHE A 309 25.48 -13.15 29.40
C PHE A 309 25.18 -14.18 30.47
N THR A 310 26.15 -14.40 31.35
CA THR A 310 25.98 -15.23 32.55
C THR A 310 25.52 -14.32 33.71
N PRO A 311 24.33 -14.53 34.27
CA PRO A 311 23.85 -13.71 35.36
C PRO A 311 24.59 -14.01 36.68
N SER A 312 24.48 -13.09 37.64
CA SER A 312 24.98 -13.31 39.00
C SER A 312 24.35 -14.56 39.64
N PRO A 313 25.12 -15.38 40.37
CA PRO A 313 24.57 -16.50 41.12
C PRO A 313 23.49 -16.10 42.15
N TRP A 314 23.55 -14.87 42.62
CA TRP A 314 22.58 -14.33 43.55
C TRP A 314 21.32 -13.76 42.86
N GLY A 315 21.24 -13.81 41.53
CA GLY A 315 20.21 -13.18 40.75
C GLY A 315 20.31 -11.67 40.78
N GLY A 316 19.18 -10.98 40.59
CA GLY A 316 19.10 -9.51 40.69
C GLY A 316 18.41 -8.88 39.49
N ASN A 317 18.30 -7.54 39.54
CA ASN A 317 17.75 -6.75 38.46
C ASN A 317 18.81 -6.52 37.38
N TYR A 318 18.38 -6.64 36.13
CA TYR A 318 19.15 -6.27 34.95
C TYR A 318 18.36 -5.28 34.13
N TYR A 319 19.08 -4.41 33.43
CA TYR A 319 18.50 -3.41 32.54
C TYR A 319 19.00 -3.61 31.14
N VAL A 320 18.11 -3.52 30.17
CA VAL A 320 18.41 -3.47 28.74
C VAL A 320 18.17 -2.04 28.28
N LYS A 321 19.21 -1.39 27.76
CA LYS A 321 19.10 -0.14 27.00
C LYS A 321 19.09 -0.48 25.53
N VAL A 322 18.08 0.01 24.81
CA VAL A 322 18.01 0.01 23.35
C VAL A 322 18.17 1.45 22.86
N GLU A 323 19.02 1.68 21.89
CA GLU A 323 19.26 3.00 21.27
C GLU A 323 19.70 2.82 19.81
N GLY A 324 19.60 3.87 18.98
CA GLY A 324 20.16 3.87 17.63
C GLY A 324 21.70 3.70 17.65
N ALA A 325 22.23 2.85 16.79
CA ALA A 325 23.68 2.68 16.65
C ALA A 325 24.32 3.75 15.75
N THR A 326 23.49 4.54 15.02
CA THR A 326 23.92 5.58 14.10
C THR A 326 23.19 6.89 14.37
N ASN A 327 23.77 8.02 13.94
CA ASN A 327 23.17 9.34 14.03
C ASN A 327 22.56 9.78 12.68
N ASP A 328 22.07 8.84 11.89
CA ASP A 328 21.38 9.06 10.64
C ASP A 328 19.98 8.43 10.69
N VAL A 329 19.25 8.44 9.59
CA VAL A 329 17.87 7.92 9.51
C VAL A 329 17.71 6.48 10.00
N PHE A 330 18.77 5.68 9.96
CA PHE A 330 18.78 4.32 10.49
C PHE A 330 18.86 4.24 12.04
N GLY A 331 18.97 5.35 12.74
CA GLY A 331 18.87 5.41 14.20
C GLY A 331 17.43 5.37 14.72
N ILE A 332 16.42 5.35 13.85
CA ILE A 332 14.98 5.46 14.16
C ILE A 332 14.26 4.22 13.62
N GLY A 333 13.27 3.70 14.36
CA GLY A 333 12.43 2.60 13.88
C GLY A 333 11.97 1.63 14.96
N GLY A 334 10.95 0.84 14.61
CA GLY A 334 10.35 -0.16 15.46
C GLY A 334 11.22 -1.41 15.63
N TYR A 335 11.08 -2.07 16.78
CA TYR A 335 11.78 -3.30 17.10
C TYR A 335 10.97 -4.19 18.06
N ARG A 336 11.34 -5.46 18.13
CA ARG A 336 10.86 -6.39 19.16
C ARG A 336 12.01 -6.87 20.01
N LEU A 337 11.88 -6.70 21.34
CA LEU A 337 12.82 -7.19 22.33
C LEU A 337 12.29 -8.47 22.97
N ALA A 338 13.15 -9.50 23.12
CA ALA A 338 12.86 -10.73 23.79
C ALA A 338 13.99 -11.12 24.76
N VAL A 339 13.65 -11.58 25.98
CA VAL A 339 14.60 -12.05 26.98
C VAL A 339 14.23 -13.47 27.40
N ASP A 340 15.15 -14.41 27.19
CA ASP A 340 15.01 -15.84 27.42
C ASP A 340 16.05 -16.38 28.40
N GLY A 341 15.87 -17.62 28.87
CA GLY A 341 16.88 -18.35 29.64
C GLY A 341 16.77 -18.17 31.15
N MET A 342 15.63 -17.71 31.66
CA MET A 342 15.41 -17.43 33.08
C MET A 342 14.74 -18.54 33.88
N THR A 343 14.56 -19.77 33.34
CA THR A 343 13.67 -20.76 33.93
C THR A 343 14.21 -22.14 34.14
N LEU A 344 13.76 -22.71 35.26
CA LEU A 344 13.96 -24.10 35.71
C LEU A 344 13.11 -25.13 34.95
N ASN A 345 12.24 -24.80 34.02
CA ASN A 345 11.19 -25.65 33.47
C ASN A 345 11.32 -26.06 32.00
N ALA A 346 12.51 -26.42 31.57
CA ALA A 346 12.60 -27.18 30.29
C ALA A 346 12.09 -28.64 30.41
N ALA A 347 11.71 -29.09 31.62
CA ALA A 347 11.28 -30.49 31.90
C ALA A 347 9.76 -30.72 31.98
N LEU A 348 8.93 -29.65 31.89
CA LEU A 348 7.46 -29.79 32.06
C LEU A 348 6.64 -29.30 30.87
N SER A 349 7.21 -29.21 29.66
CA SER A 349 6.56 -28.77 28.44
C SER A 349 5.97 -29.86 27.52
N PRO A 350 5.30 -30.94 27.97
CA PRO A 350 4.44 -31.69 27.06
C PRO A 350 2.92 -31.47 27.26
N LEU A 351 2.46 -30.59 28.15
CA LEU A 351 1.03 -30.54 28.52
C LEU A 351 0.24 -29.32 28.04
N THR A 352 0.85 -28.36 27.37
CA THR A 352 0.13 -27.15 26.86
C THR A 352 -0.10 -27.13 25.36
N ALA A 353 0.28 -28.18 24.63
CA ALA A 353 0.08 -28.25 23.16
C ALA A 353 -1.31 -28.83 22.75
N ILE A 354 -2.21 -29.05 23.70
CA ILE A 354 -3.53 -29.64 23.40
C ILE A 354 -4.61 -28.72 23.99
N LEU A 355 -4.84 -27.55 23.45
CA LEU A 355 -6.09 -26.78 23.59
C LEU A 355 -5.97 -25.45 22.82
N GLU A 356 -5.88 -25.52 21.51
CA GLU A 356 -6.55 -24.53 20.66
C GLU A 356 -7.61 -25.29 19.85
N PRO A 357 -8.86 -25.31 20.29
CA PRO A 357 -9.94 -25.63 19.38
C PRO A 357 -10.02 -24.42 18.44
N THR A 358 -9.69 -24.60 17.19
CA THR A 358 -10.21 -23.81 16.10
C THR A 358 -11.72 -23.98 16.08
N LEU A 359 -12.40 -23.26 16.97
CA LEU A 359 -13.82 -23.03 16.86
C LEU A 359 -13.95 -21.98 15.77
N GLN A 360 -14.04 -22.41 14.52
CA GLN A 360 -14.58 -21.59 13.45
C GLN A 360 -16.08 -21.46 13.70
N LEU A 361 -16.42 -20.48 14.53
CA LEU A 361 -17.80 -20.05 14.69
C LEU A 361 -18.15 -19.32 13.41
N ARG A 362 -19.14 -19.82 12.68
CA ARG A 362 -19.82 -19.05 11.62
C ARG A 362 -20.55 -17.89 12.28
N LEU A 363 -19.84 -16.78 12.46
CA LEU A 363 -20.38 -15.52 12.93
C LEU A 363 -20.53 -14.62 11.70
N GLY A 364 -21.75 -14.23 11.36
CA GLY A 364 -21.98 -13.25 10.32
C GLY A 364 -22.74 -13.72 9.07
N ASP A 365 -23.19 -14.98 8.99
CA ASP A 365 -23.88 -15.54 7.79
C ASP A 365 -25.20 -14.85 7.42
N THR A 366 -25.73 -13.97 8.25
CA THR A 366 -26.97 -13.26 7.99
C THR A 366 -26.90 -11.81 8.47
N LEU A 367 -27.72 -10.91 7.90
CA LEU A 367 -27.85 -9.52 8.37
C LEU A 367 -28.26 -9.38 9.84
N THR A 368 -28.66 -10.46 10.49
CA THR A 368 -29.01 -10.52 11.93
C THR A 368 -27.86 -11.02 12.80
N ALA A 369 -26.81 -11.56 12.20
CA ALA A 369 -25.62 -12.08 12.88
C ALA A 369 -24.36 -11.30 12.38
N VAL A 370 -24.38 -9.98 12.58
CA VAL A 370 -23.34 -9.08 12.08
C VAL A 370 -22.18 -8.96 13.06
N VAL A 371 -20.99 -8.74 12.53
CA VAL A 371 -19.81 -8.32 13.31
C VAL A 371 -19.78 -6.79 13.34
N ASP A 372 -19.90 -6.21 14.54
CA ASP A 372 -19.73 -4.78 14.74
C ASP A 372 -18.26 -4.41 14.65
N LEU A 373 -17.90 -3.65 13.66
CA LEU A 373 -16.53 -3.14 13.55
C LEU A 373 -16.42 -1.82 14.32
N LEU A 374 -15.58 -1.85 15.35
CA LEU A 374 -15.23 -0.63 16.08
C LEU A 374 -14.24 0.17 15.23
N PRO A 375 -14.37 1.51 15.21
CA PRO A 375 -13.37 2.37 14.56
C PRO A 375 -11.97 2.07 15.12
N VAL A 376 -10.98 2.06 14.24
CA VAL A 376 -9.57 1.95 14.65
C VAL A 376 -9.23 3.18 15.48
N GLY A 377 -9.08 3.01 16.80
CA GLY A 377 -8.95 4.12 17.75
C GLY A 377 -7.69 4.95 17.52
N GLY A 378 -7.85 6.28 17.58
CA GLY A 378 -6.75 7.26 17.66
C GLY A 378 -6.20 7.77 16.34
N ALA A 379 -6.78 7.41 15.18
CA ALA A 379 -6.44 8.05 13.92
C ALA A 379 -7.25 9.33 13.70
N PRO A 380 -6.69 10.41 13.14
CA PRO A 380 -7.47 11.48 12.55
C PRO A 380 -8.40 10.96 11.45
N ALA A 381 -9.53 11.64 11.22
CA ALA A 381 -10.63 11.24 10.34
C ALA A 381 -10.27 11.00 8.85
N ASP A 382 -9.04 11.27 8.46
CA ASP A 382 -8.51 11.25 7.11
C ASP A 382 -7.48 10.14 6.86
N ARG A 383 -7.36 9.19 7.77
CA ARG A 383 -6.36 8.12 7.67
C ARG A 383 -6.98 6.78 7.52
N LEU A 384 -6.37 5.96 6.66
CA LEU A 384 -6.46 4.51 6.68
C LEU A 384 -7.91 4.03 6.91
N PHE A 385 -8.19 2.84 6.64
CA PHE A 385 -9.50 2.26 6.94
C PHE A 385 -9.99 2.63 8.34
N ASP A 386 -11.14 3.25 8.45
CA ASP A 386 -11.84 3.51 9.72
C ASP A 386 -12.09 2.21 10.49
N ALA A 387 -12.31 1.12 9.77
CA ALA A 387 -12.51 -0.19 10.33
C ALA A 387 -11.78 -1.27 9.51
N THR A 388 -11.10 -2.19 10.20
CA THR A 388 -10.43 -3.34 9.57
C THR A 388 -10.78 -4.63 10.28
N HIS A 389 -10.77 -5.75 9.52
CA HIS A 389 -10.96 -7.08 10.07
C HIS A 389 -10.21 -8.14 9.26
N ARG A 390 -9.88 -9.26 9.92
CA ARG A 390 -9.36 -10.46 9.25
C ARG A 390 -10.27 -11.63 9.58
N ALA A 391 -10.74 -12.32 8.55
CA ALA A 391 -11.65 -13.46 8.67
C ALA A 391 -11.35 -14.49 7.58
N ALA A 392 -12.21 -15.49 7.44
CA ALA A 392 -12.08 -16.49 6.40
C ALA A 392 -13.46 -16.99 5.96
N ILE A 393 -13.63 -17.18 4.66
CA ILE A 393 -14.76 -17.89 4.06
C ILE A 393 -14.44 -19.40 4.12
N SER A 394 -15.28 -20.16 4.81
CA SER A 394 -15.05 -21.57 5.11
C SER A 394 -15.57 -22.53 4.02
N ASP A 395 -16.61 -22.13 3.30
CA ASP A 395 -17.15 -22.87 2.16
C ASP A 395 -17.87 -21.91 1.16
N SER A 396 -18.30 -22.43 0.03
CA SER A 396 -18.92 -21.60 -1.03
C SER A 396 -20.28 -20.98 -0.67
N GLY A 397 -20.90 -21.39 0.42
CA GLY A 397 -22.16 -20.82 0.93
C GLY A 397 -21.94 -19.87 2.10
N ASP A 398 -20.71 -19.77 2.59
CA ASP A 398 -20.35 -18.94 3.72
C ASP A 398 -20.35 -17.44 3.33
N THR A 399 -20.82 -16.63 4.26
CA THR A 399 -21.00 -15.18 4.03
C THR A 399 -20.82 -14.42 5.33
N ASP A 400 -19.82 -13.58 5.39
CA ASP A 400 -19.57 -12.70 6.53
C ASP A 400 -20.23 -11.34 6.32
N THR A 401 -20.89 -10.82 7.34
CA THR A 401 -21.56 -9.51 7.29
C THR A 401 -21.03 -8.59 8.39
N TYR A 402 -20.60 -7.41 7.98
CA TYR A 402 -19.99 -6.38 8.83
C TYR A 402 -20.91 -5.16 8.90
N ARG A 403 -21.13 -4.64 10.11
CA ARG A 403 -21.74 -3.35 10.30
C ARG A 403 -20.66 -2.28 10.42
N VAL A 404 -20.73 -1.27 9.55
CA VAL A 404 -19.89 -0.06 9.59
C VAL A 404 -20.80 1.14 9.75
N ARG A 405 -20.40 2.08 10.60
CA ARG A 405 -21.20 3.28 10.90
C ARG A 405 -20.54 4.52 10.34
N ALA A 406 -21.26 5.23 9.48
CA ALA A 406 -20.79 6.49 8.94
C ALA A 406 -20.59 7.51 10.08
N PRO A 407 -19.50 8.29 10.07
CA PRO A 407 -19.29 9.37 11.03
C PRO A 407 -20.44 10.39 10.98
N ALA A 408 -20.63 11.15 12.07
CA ALA A 408 -21.59 12.25 12.08
C ALA A 408 -21.08 13.36 11.13
N ALA A 409 -22.01 14.10 10.51
CA ALA A 409 -21.63 15.22 9.65
C ALA A 409 -20.89 16.30 10.45
N ASP A 410 -19.72 16.67 9.98
CA ASP A 410 -18.92 17.77 10.53
C ASP A 410 -18.88 19.00 9.60
N GLY A 411 -19.45 18.91 8.41
CA GLY A 411 -19.36 19.96 7.41
C GLY A 411 -20.14 19.69 6.13
N SER A 412 -19.75 20.28 5.04
CA SER A 412 -20.51 20.48 3.83
C SER A 412 -20.19 19.49 2.68
N ALA A 413 -19.19 18.63 2.81
CA ALA A 413 -18.81 17.72 1.75
C ALA A 413 -19.58 16.38 1.81
N PRO A 414 -19.96 15.81 0.65
CA PRO A 414 -20.56 14.48 0.61
C PRO A 414 -19.56 13.43 1.15
N LEU A 415 -20.05 12.51 1.95
CA LEU A 415 -19.26 11.41 2.49
C LEU A 415 -19.38 10.20 1.55
N ASN A 416 -18.30 9.49 1.31
CA ASN A 416 -18.27 8.26 0.54
C ASN A 416 -17.82 7.10 1.43
N LEU A 417 -18.34 5.89 1.19
CA LEU A 417 -17.84 4.66 1.82
C LEU A 417 -17.03 3.88 0.79
N ASN A 418 -15.75 3.67 1.08
CA ASN A 418 -14.88 2.80 0.34
C ASN A 418 -14.73 1.48 1.09
N VAL A 419 -14.83 0.37 0.39
CA VAL A 419 -14.61 -0.98 0.95
C VAL A 419 -13.60 -1.71 0.09
N MET A 420 -12.61 -2.33 0.73
CA MET A 420 -11.60 -3.14 0.08
C MET A 420 -11.48 -4.50 0.78
N VAL A 421 -11.51 -5.56 -0.01
CA VAL A 421 -11.37 -6.95 0.46
C VAL A 421 -10.33 -7.66 -0.40
N TRP A 422 -9.30 -8.24 0.24
CA TRP A 422 -8.34 -9.08 -0.47
C TRP A 422 -8.06 -10.38 0.28
N GLY A 423 -7.81 -11.46 -0.47
CA GLY A 423 -7.40 -12.74 0.08
C GLY A 423 -6.00 -12.66 0.68
N THR A 424 -5.77 -13.38 1.78
CA THR A 424 -4.48 -13.37 2.51
C THR A 424 -3.65 -14.63 2.30
N ASP A 425 -4.20 -15.65 1.63
CA ASP A 425 -3.53 -16.91 1.35
C ASP A 425 -2.75 -16.87 0.03
N ALA A 426 -1.84 -17.81 -0.20
CA ALA A 426 -1.08 -17.92 -1.45
C ALA A 426 -1.98 -18.19 -2.67
N ASP A 427 -3.06 -18.96 -2.48
CA ASP A 427 -4.18 -19.09 -3.42
C ASP A 427 -5.34 -18.28 -2.83
N PRO A 428 -5.43 -16.99 -3.15
CA PRO A 428 -6.29 -16.07 -2.43
C PRO A 428 -7.77 -16.34 -2.73
N LEU A 429 -8.63 -16.18 -1.72
CA LEU A 429 -10.08 -16.12 -1.89
C LEU A 429 -10.41 -15.11 -3.02
N ASP A 430 -11.26 -15.50 -3.97
CA ASP A 430 -11.90 -14.57 -4.90
C ASP A 430 -13.11 -13.93 -4.21
N PRO A 431 -12.99 -12.71 -3.67
CA PRO A 431 -14.06 -12.13 -2.88
C PRO A 431 -15.16 -11.52 -3.74
N ARG A 432 -16.37 -11.48 -3.18
CA ARG A 432 -17.50 -10.68 -3.64
C ARG A 432 -18.00 -9.80 -2.51
N VAL A 433 -18.23 -8.54 -2.81
CA VAL A 433 -18.76 -7.55 -1.87
C VAL A 433 -20.17 -7.14 -2.28
N ARG A 434 -21.06 -7.02 -1.30
CA ARG A 434 -22.37 -6.38 -1.42
C ARG A 434 -22.56 -5.39 -0.28
N VAL A 435 -23.25 -4.29 -0.54
CA VAL A 435 -23.51 -3.27 0.47
C VAL A 435 -25.03 -3.08 0.62
N TYR A 436 -25.48 -2.94 1.86
CA TYR A 436 -26.87 -2.74 2.22
C TYR A 436 -27.01 -1.55 3.17
N ASP A 437 -28.15 -0.86 3.10
CA ASP A 437 -28.52 0.18 4.07
C ASP A 437 -29.05 -0.42 5.40
N ALA A 438 -29.42 0.45 6.33
CA ALA A 438 -29.97 0.06 7.63
C ALA A 438 -31.30 -0.71 7.55
N ASP A 439 -32.03 -0.60 6.44
CA ASP A 439 -33.27 -1.32 6.16
C ASP A 439 -33.01 -2.67 5.46
N GLY A 440 -31.77 -3.03 5.18
CA GLY A 440 -31.36 -4.23 4.44
C GLY A 440 -31.61 -4.14 2.93
N ARG A 441 -31.79 -2.92 2.38
CA ARG A 441 -31.91 -2.72 0.94
C ARG A 441 -30.52 -2.63 0.31
N PRO A 442 -30.31 -3.25 -0.86
CA PRO A 442 -29.06 -3.12 -1.59
C PRO A 442 -28.75 -1.65 -1.91
N VAL A 443 -27.52 -1.25 -1.66
CA VAL A 443 -26.99 0.08 -2.00
C VAL A 443 -26.14 -0.04 -3.25
N ALA A 444 -26.40 0.84 -4.22
CA ALA A 444 -25.59 0.92 -5.42
C ALA A 444 -24.17 1.39 -5.12
N PHE A 445 -23.19 0.79 -5.77
CA PHE A 445 -21.78 1.15 -5.65
C PHE A 445 -21.07 1.07 -7.01
N GLN A 446 -19.99 1.79 -7.15
CA GLN A 446 -19.07 1.58 -8.27
C GLN A 446 -17.95 0.62 -7.87
N VAL A 447 -17.51 -0.21 -8.81
CA VAL A 447 -16.38 -1.11 -8.64
C VAL A 447 -15.10 -0.36 -8.94
N LEU A 448 -14.19 -0.30 -7.97
CA LEU A 448 -12.85 0.30 -8.13
C LEU A 448 -11.84 -0.74 -8.57
N ALA A 449 -11.88 -1.95 -8.00
CA ALA A 449 -11.05 -3.09 -8.42
C ALA A 449 -11.85 -4.38 -8.30
N ASN A 450 -11.64 -5.32 -9.24
CA ASN A 450 -12.23 -6.65 -9.22
C ASN A 450 -11.33 -7.60 -10.01
N GLU A 451 -10.33 -8.11 -9.33
CA GLU A 451 -9.33 -9.04 -9.88
C GLU A 451 -9.35 -10.35 -9.09
N SER A 452 -8.55 -11.33 -9.49
CA SER A 452 -8.40 -12.55 -8.72
C SER A 452 -7.79 -12.24 -7.35
N GLY A 453 -8.52 -12.56 -6.30
CA GLY A 453 -8.11 -12.33 -4.92
C GLY A 453 -8.42 -10.93 -4.36
N LEU A 454 -9.05 -10.04 -5.13
CA LEU A 454 -9.32 -8.65 -4.70
C LEU A 454 -10.66 -8.15 -5.20
N MET A 455 -11.42 -7.48 -4.34
CA MET A 455 -12.55 -6.62 -4.73
C MET A 455 -12.55 -5.34 -3.90
N SER A 456 -12.66 -4.20 -4.58
CA SER A 456 -12.80 -2.88 -3.97
C SER A 456 -13.98 -2.14 -4.58
N VAL A 457 -14.78 -1.48 -3.73
CA VAL A 457 -16.00 -0.78 -4.15
C VAL A 457 -16.12 0.57 -3.45
N GLN A 458 -16.84 1.51 -4.08
CA GLN A 458 -17.12 2.83 -3.54
C GLN A 458 -18.63 3.13 -3.60
N VAL A 459 -19.22 3.45 -2.46
CA VAL A 459 -20.60 3.97 -2.34
C VAL A 459 -20.52 5.48 -2.21
N LEU A 460 -21.15 6.18 -3.14
CA LEU A 460 -21.14 7.65 -3.16
C LEU A 460 -22.30 8.21 -2.33
N GLY A 461 -22.05 9.31 -1.61
CA GLY A 461 -23.07 10.10 -0.93
C GLY A 461 -23.76 9.35 0.21
N VAL A 462 -23.02 8.60 1.02
CA VAL A 462 -23.57 7.91 2.19
C VAL A 462 -24.10 8.90 3.21
N GLN A 463 -25.12 8.49 3.97
CA GLN A 463 -25.77 9.36 4.96
C GLN A 463 -24.95 9.40 6.25
N PRO A 464 -24.54 10.59 6.74
CA PRO A 464 -23.83 10.72 8.01
C PRO A 464 -24.58 10.10 9.18
N GLY A 465 -23.87 9.37 10.03
CA GLY A 465 -24.43 8.69 11.20
C GLY A 465 -25.25 7.44 10.92
N ALA A 466 -25.46 7.08 9.64
CA ALA A 466 -26.19 5.87 9.26
C ALA A 466 -25.31 4.61 9.39
N ASP A 467 -25.96 3.47 9.61
CA ASP A 467 -25.33 2.16 9.58
C ASP A 467 -25.42 1.58 8.15
N TYR A 468 -24.32 1.00 7.71
CA TYR A 468 -24.23 0.22 6.47
C TYR A 468 -23.79 -1.20 6.80
N TYR A 469 -24.29 -2.16 6.04
CA TYR A 469 -23.94 -3.55 6.17
C TYR A 469 -23.18 -4.00 4.92
N VAL A 470 -21.96 -4.46 5.13
CA VAL A 470 -21.10 -4.96 4.06
C VAL A 470 -20.99 -6.46 4.17
N GLN A 471 -21.41 -7.15 3.12
CA GLN A 471 -21.38 -8.59 3.04
C GLN A 471 -20.24 -9.05 2.16
N VAL A 472 -19.40 -9.95 2.68
CA VAL A 472 -18.31 -10.61 1.97
C VAL A 472 -18.67 -12.08 1.75
N SER A 473 -18.49 -12.57 0.55
CA SER A 473 -18.69 -13.97 0.16
C SER A 473 -17.67 -14.37 -0.91
N ALA A 474 -17.61 -15.63 -1.26
CA ALA A 474 -16.90 -16.05 -2.46
C ALA A 474 -17.60 -15.54 -3.73
N ARG A 475 -16.82 -15.26 -4.77
CA ARG A 475 -17.32 -14.91 -6.09
C ARG A 475 -17.90 -16.16 -6.79
N ASP A 476 -19.07 -16.02 -7.37
CA ASP A 476 -19.68 -17.08 -8.19
C ASP A 476 -18.78 -17.43 -9.38
N GLY A 477 -18.33 -18.69 -9.47
CA GLY A 477 -17.43 -19.15 -10.52
C GLY A 477 -15.99 -18.65 -10.39
N GLY A 478 -15.61 -18.09 -9.22
CA GLY A 478 -14.24 -17.70 -8.91
C GLY A 478 -13.31 -18.92 -8.84
N ALA A 479 -12.02 -18.68 -9.02
CA ALA A 479 -11.01 -19.74 -8.98
C ALA A 479 -10.88 -20.35 -7.58
N THR A 480 -11.00 -19.52 -6.53
CA THR A 480 -10.90 -19.91 -5.14
C THR A 480 -12.12 -19.40 -4.37
N THR A 481 -12.86 -20.35 -3.78
CA THR A 481 -14.14 -20.07 -3.10
C THR A 481 -14.04 -20.14 -1.57
N THR A 482 -12.86 -20.37 -1.03
CA THR A 482 -12.58 -20.44 0.42
C THR A 482 -11.22 -19.80 0.69
N GLY A 483 -10.99 -19.38 1.93
CA GLY A 483 -9.68 -18.87 2.37
C GLY A 483 -9.80 -17.65 3.25
N GLY A 484 -8.65 -17.27 3.83
CA GLY A 484 -8.51 -16.08 4.66
C GLY A 484 -8.61 -14.79 3.82
N TYR A 485 -9.14 -13.73 4.42
CA TYR A 485 -9.19 -12.42 3.77
C TYR A 485 -8.99 -11.27 4.78
N PHE A 486 -8.53 -10.15 4.25
CA PHE A 486 -8.56 -8.85 4.91
C PHE A 486 -9.77 -8.07 4.43
N PHE A 487 -10.44 -7.39 5.35
CA PHE A 487 -11.51 -6.44 5.11
C PHE A 487 -11.10 -5.07 5.62
N GLY A 488 -11.28 -4.03 4.81
CA GLY A 488 -11.12 -2.63 5.18
C GLY A 488 -12.30 -1.80 4.71
N ALA A 489 -12.79 -0.91 5.58
CA ALA A 489 -13.80 0.09 5.26
C ALA A 489 -13.34 1.47 5.71
N ASP A 490 -13.60 2.47 4.89
CA ASP A 490 -13.21 3.85 5.11
C ASP A 490 -14.30 4.82 4.65
N PHE A 491 -14.59 5.81 5.48
CA PHE A 491 -15.53 6.90 5.16
C PHE A 491 -14.73 8.18 4.92
N ASN A 492 -14.71 8.66 3.71
CA ASN A 492 -13.96 9.85 3.36
C ASN A 492 -14.80 10.88 2.60
N GLN A 493 -14.31 12.12 2.61
CA GLN A 493 -14.88 13.26 1.89
C GLN A 493 -14.14 13.57 0.59
N PHE A 494 -13.17 12.76 0.21
CA PHE A 494 -12.41 12.97 -1.02
C PHE A 494 -13.29 12.82 -2.26
N ALA A 495 -12.85 13.45 -3.34
CA ALA A 495 -13.50 13.27 -4.63
C ALA A 495 -13.59 11.77 -4.97
N PRO A 496 -14.69 11.32 -5.58
CA PRO A 496 -14.79 9.94 -6.00
C PRO A 496 -13.65 9.59 -6.96
N THR A 497 -13.11 8.37 -6.84
CA THR A 497 -12.16 7.86 -7.83
C THR A 497 -12.84 7.84 -9.21
N MET A 498 -12.33 8.61 -10.14
CA MET A 498 -12.92 8.75 -11.47
C MET A 498 -12.07 8.00 -12.49
N TYR A 499 -12.71 7.09 -13.21
CA TYR A 499 -12.11 6.50 -14.40
C TYR A 499 -12.55 7.27 -15.63
N ASP A 500 -11.64 7.46 -16.57
CA ASP A 500 -12.01 8.00 -17.86
C ASP A 500 -12.65 6.95 -18.75
N GLY A 501 -13.85 7.23 -19.24
CA GLY A 501 -14.49 6.41 -20.25
C GLY A 501 -13.76 6.57 -21.59
N VAL A 502 -13.04 5.54 -22.03
CA VAL A 502 -12.23 5.60 -23.26
C VAL A 502 -12.89 4.97 -24.47
N ALA A 503 -13.69 3.92 -24.28
CA ALA A 503 -14.38 3.24 -25.35
C ALA A 503 -15.70 2.65 -24.86
N GLY A 504 -16.65 2.47 -25.79
CA GLY A 504 -17.89 1.77 -25.55
C GLY A 504 -18.54 1.39 -26.87
N GLY A 505 -19.40 0.38 -26.83
CA GLY A 505 -20.09 -0.10 -28.02
C GLY A 505 -21.09 -1.18 -27.69
N ALA A 506 -21.71 -1.74 -28.72
CA ALA A 506 -22.60 -2.90 -28.63
C ALA A 506 -22.05 -4.04 -29.44
N LEU A 507 -22.32 -5.27 -29.01
CA LEU A 507 -22.08 -6.50 -29.71
C LEU A 507 -23.39 -7.33 -29.67
N ASP A 508 -23.87 -7.77 -30.81
CA ASP A 508 -25.22 -8.32 -30.92
C ASP A 508 -25.26 -9.85 -31.01
N ILE A 509 -24.24 -10.44 -31.62
CA ILE A 509 -24.24 -11.87 -31.92
C ILE A 509 -22.87 -12.54 -31.64
N PRO A 510 -22.87 -13.86 -31.37
CA PRO A 510 -21.63 -14.65 -31.26
C PRO A 510 -20.74 -14.54 -32.51
N GLY A 511 -19.45 -14.31 -32.27
CA GLY A 511 -18.45 -14.17 -33.32
C GLY A 511 -18.25 -12.72 -33.79
N GLU A 512 -19.07 -11.80 -33.35
CA GLU A 512 -18.87 -10.38 -33.61
C GLU A 512 -17.67 -9.84 -32.86
N SER A 513 -16.94 -8.91 -33.46
CA SER A 513 -15.82 -8.23 -32.85
C SER A 513 -15.67 -6.80 -33.36
N THR A 514 -15.16 -5.92 -32.49
CA THR A 514 -14.78 -4.56 -32.84
C THR A 514 -13.32 -4.28 -32.45
N ASN A 515 -12.71 -3.30 -33.09
CA ASN A 515 -11.33 -2.93 -32.83
C ASN A 515 -11.19 -1.43 -32.57
N GLY A 516 -10.21 -1.08 -31.75
CA GLY A 516 -9.79 0.29 -31.50
C GLY A 516 -8.29 0.39 -31.38
N ARG A 517 -7.79 1.59 -31.22
CA ARG A 517 -6.38 1.88 -30.97
C ARG A 517 -6.26 2.75 -29.74
N LEU A 518 -5.40 2.34 -28.81
CA LEU A 518 -5.03 3.05 -27.60
C LEU A 518 -3.59 3.53 -27.77
N SER A 519 -3.33 4.82 -27.62
CA SER A 519 -1.98 5.37 -27.55
C SER A 519 -1.76 5.94 -26.15
N VAL A 520 -0.64 5.55 -25.52
CA VAL A 520 -0.33 5.92 -24.13
C VAL A 520 1.08 6.48 -24.03
N GLU A 521 1.30 7.35 -23.07
CA GLU A 521 2.61 7.57 -22.47
C GLU A 521 2.99 6.36 -21.58
N ALA A 522 4.26 6.26 -21.21
CA ALA A 522 4.67 5.18 -20.32
C ALA A 522 4.08 5.36 -18.93
N GLY A 523 3.55 4.30 -18.36
CA GLY A 523 2.98 4.34 -17.01
C GLY A 523 2.27 3.05 -16.63
N VAL A 524 1.81 2.99 -15.39
CA VAL A 524 0.94 1.93 -14.89
C VAL A 524 -0.51 2.37 -15.07
N PHE A 525 -1.30 1.54 -15.72
CA PHE A 525 -2.70 1.80 -16.01
C PHE A 525 -3.59 0.72 -15.43
N GLN A 526 -4.70 1.15 -14.84
CA GLN A 526 -5.80 0.26 -14.54
C GLN A 526 -6.83 0.31 -15.65
N PHE A 527 -7.20 -0.86 -16.15
CA PHE A 527 -8.28 -1.10 -17.09
C PHE A 527 -9.51 -1.57 -16.32
N ALA A 528 -10.68 -1.01 -16.63
CA ALA A 528 -11.95 -1.49 -16.11
C ALA A 528 -12.89 -1.76 -17.30
N LEU A 529 -13.39 -3.01 -17.37
CA LEU A 529 -14.27 -3.48 -18.43
C LEU A 529 -15.64 -3.87 -17.85
N SER A 530 -16.68 -3.20 -18.30
CA SER A 530 -18.08 -3.52 -17.97
C SER A 530 -18.84 -4.12 -19.12
N ALA A 531 -19.92 -4.85 -18.80
CA ALA A 531 -20.84 -5.40 -19.79
C ALA A 531 -22.28 -5.37 -19.28
N GLU A 532 -23.24 -4.97 -20.14
CA GLU A 532 -24.67 -4.89 -19.81
C GLU A 532 -25.51 -5.57 -20.89
N LEU A 533 -26.58 -6.26 -20.47
CA LEU A 533 -27.53 -6.85 -21.41
C LEU A 533 -28.45 -5.78 -22.02
N LEU A 534 -28.67 -5.85 -23.32
CA LEU A 534 -29.65 -5.06 -24.05
C LEU A 534 -30.94 -5.86 -24.34
N GLY A 535 -31.01 -7.13 -23.91
CA GLY A 535 -32.13 -8.03 -24.13
C GLY A 535 -32.12 -9.25 -23.20
N ALA A 536 -33.08 -10.15 -23.38
CA ALA A 536 -33.14 -11.38 -22.60
C ALA A 536 -32.09 -12.41 -23.10
N GLY A 537 -31.39 -13.03 -22.18
CA GLY A 537 -30.35 -14.02 -22.48
C GLY A 537 -29.10 -13.84 -21.65
N ALA A 538 -27.97 -14.27 -22.17
CA ALA A 538 -26.67 -14.07 -21.54
C ALA A 538 -25.62 -13.67 -22.58
N ALA A 539 -24.75 -12.76 -22.21
CA ALA A 539 -23.69 -12.25 -23.08
C ALA A 539 -22.48 -11.82 -22.23
N GLY A 540 -21.34 -11.72 -22.87
CA GLY A 540 -20.12 -11.19 -22.30
C GLY A 540 -19.18 -10.69 -23.40
N VAL A 541 -18.14 -9.99 -22.98
CA VAL A 541 -17.11 -9.46 -23.88
C VAL A 541 -15.74 -9.86 -23.37
N THR A 542 -14.83 -10.20 -24.29
CA THR A 542 -13.40 -10.28 -24.01
C THR A 542 -12.70 -9.12 -24.70
N MET A 543 -12.05 -8.28 -23.91
CA MET A 543 -11.13 -7.27 -24.42
C MET A 543 -9.71 -7.84 -24.45
N THR A 544 -9.01 -7.62 -25.55
CA THR A 544 -7.59 -7.97 -25.70
C THR A 544 -6.83 -6.76 -26.22
N VAL A 545 -5.82 -6.32 -25.45
CA VAL A 545 -4.89 -5.25 -25.82
C VAL A 545 -3.58 -5.88 -26.29
N ARG A 546 -3.08 -5.46 -27.46
CA ARG A 546 -1.85 -5.98 -28.05
C ARG A 546 -0.88 -4.83 -28.33
N ASP A 547 0.41 -5.08 -28.11
CA ASP A 547 1.50 -4.17 -28.47
C ASP A 547 1.73 -4.15 -30.00
N ALA A 548 2.68 -3.34 -30.47
CA ALA A 548 3.04 -3.22 -31.87
C ALA A 548 3.63 -4.53 -32.47
N ALA A 549 4.16 -5.41 -31.64
CA ALA A 549 4.67 -6.73 -32.05
C ALA A 549 3.56 -7.80 -32.09
N GLY A 550 2.33 -7.46 -31.66
CA GLY A 550 1.18 -8.36 -31.60
C GLY A 550 1.08 -9.18 -30.31
N ASN A 551 1.96 -8.96 -29.33
CA ASN A 551 1.87 -9.65 -28.03
C ASN A 551 0.68 -9.15 -27.24
N VAL A 552 0.00 -10.05 -26.54
CA VAL A 552 -1.09 -9.68 -25.61
C VAL A 552 -0.47 -9.08 -24.36
N VAL A 553 -0.82 -7.82 -24.04
CA VAL A 553 -0.39 -7.12 -22.84
C VAL A 553 -1.49 -7.06 -21.78
N VAL A 554 -2.76 -7.02 -22.20
CA VAL A 554 -3.94 -7.08 -21.31
C VAL A 554 -4.98 -8.00 -21.95
N SER A 555 -5.62 -8.82 -21.13
CA SER A 555 -6.84 -9.54 -21.52
C SER A 555 -7.81 -9.54 -20.34
N LEU A 556 -9.00 -8.98 -20.56
CA LEU A 556 -10.09 -8.93 -19.59
C LEU A 556 -11.36 -9.54 -20.20
N SER A 557 -12.12 -10.22 -19.38
CA SER A 557 -13.44 -10.73 -19.78
C SER A 557 -14.49 -10.28 -18.78
N ALA A 558 -15.50 -9.57 -19.26
CA ALA A 558 -16.67 -9.17 -18.50
C ALA A 558 -17.90 -9.96 -18.96
N THR A 559 -18.76 -10.32 -18.01
CA THR A 559 -20.06 -10.95 -18.26
C THR A 559 -21.15 -9.99 -17.87
N ALA A 560 -22.14 -9.80 -18.72
CA ALA A 560 -23.25 -8.89 -18.46
C ALA A 560 -24.03 -9.31 -17.21
N GLY A 561 -24.37 -8.34 -16.36
CA GLY A 561 -24.98 -8.57 -15.06
C GLY A 561 -24.02 -9.04 -13.96
N GLN A 562 -22.71 -9.08 -14.24
CA GLN A 562 -21.66 -9.29 -13.24
C GLN A 562 -20.89 -7.98 -13.01
N PRO A 563 -20.24 -7.82 -11.86
CA PRO A 563 -19.45 -6.63 -11.58
C PRO A 563 -18.38 -6.37 -12.64
N THR A 564 -18.04 -5.09 -12.84
CA THR A 564 -16.93 -4.64 -13.69
C THR A 564 -15.65 -5.40 -13.35
N MET A 565 -14.92 -5.85 -14.37
CA MET A 565 -13.63 -6.53 -14.22
C MET A 565 -12.50 -5.55 -14.43
N THR A 566 -11.43 -5.67 -13.64
CA THR A 566 -10.27 -4.78 -13.70
C THR A 566 -8.96 -5.53 -13.93
N ALA A 567 -7.94 -4.82 -14.40
CA ALA A 567 -6.55 -5.31 -14.46
C ALA A 567 -5.57 -4.13 -14.44
N VAL A 568 -4.55 -4.23 -13.60
CA VAL A 568 -3.45 -3.26 -13.54
C VAL A 568 -2.28 -3.74 -14.40
N ARG A 569 -1.76 -2.84 -15.29
CA ARG A 569 -0.64 -3.18 -16.18
C ARG A 569 0.24 -1.96 -16.44
N TYR A 570 1.57 -2.16 -16.42
CA TYR A 570 2.49 -1.19 -16.98
C TYR A 570 2.41 -1.25 -18.52
N LEU A 571 2.27 -0.09 -19.15
CA LEU A 571 2.37 0.07 -20.59
C LEU A 571 3.56 0.96 -20.95
N ALA A 572 4.38 0.51 -21.90
CA ALA A 572 5.40 1.37 -22.50
C ALA A 572 4.73 2.45 -23.35
N ALA A 573 5.39 3.59 -23.53
CA ALA A 573 4.89 4.63 -24.45
C ALA A 573 4.74 4.06 -25.88
N GLY A 574 3.57 4.25 -26.48
CA GLY A 574 3.30 3.74 -27.82
C GLY A 574 1.83 3.53 -28.15
N SER A 575 1.59 2.89 -29.28
CA SER A 575 0.24 2.57 -29.75
C SER A 575 -0.05 1.07 -29.65
N TYR A 576 -1.21 0.77 -29.12
CA TYR A 576 -1.72 -0.58 -28.87
C TYR A 576 -3.00 -0.82 -29.68
N THR A 577 -3.22 -2.04 -30.12
CA THR A 577 -4.49 -2.45 -30.73
C THR A 577 -5.38 -3.03 -29.63
N VAL A 578 -6.61 -2.55 -29.53
CA VAL A 578 -7.62 -3.05 -28.60
C VAL A 578 -8.68 -3.76 -29.41
N ARG A 579 -8.99 -5.01 -29.05
CA ARG A 579 -10.02 -5.83 -29.71
C ARG A 579 -11.04 -6.28 -28.67
N TYR A 580 -12.32 -6.19 -29.03
CA TYR A 580 -13.44 -6.65 -28.22
C TYR A 580 -14.12 -7.80 -28.98
N ASP A 581 -14.21 -8.96 -28.36
CA ASP A 581 -14.84 -10.15 -28.92
C ASP A 581 -16.08 -10.54 -28.11
N TYR A 582 -17.22 -10.76 -28.78
CA TYR A 582 -18.42 -11.26 -28.14
C TYR A 582 -18.19 -12.63 -27.51
N ARG A 583 -18.71 -12.86 -26.32
CA ARG A 583 -18.72 -14.15 -25.62
C ARG A 583 -20.15 -14.58 -25.34
N SER A 584 -20.47 -15.83 -25.62
CA SER A 584 -21.70 -16.48 -25.18
C SER A 584 -21.35 -17.48 -24.07
N PRO A 585 -21.89 -17.35 -22.87
CA PRO A 585 -21.74 -18.38 -21.84
C PRO A 585 -22.30 -19.72 -22.34
N ALA A 586 -21.62 -20.83 -22.05
CA ALA A 586 -22.00 -22.16 -22.53
C ALA A 586 -23.42 -22.54 -22.09
N GLY A 587 -24.25 -22.97 -23.03
CA GLY A 587 -25.62 -23.40 -22.76
C GLY A 587 -26.64 -22.28 -22.57
N SER A 588 -26.28 -21.03 -22.78
CA SER A 588 -27.18 -19.86 -22.69
C SER A 588 -27.67 -19.43 -24.10
N VAL A 589 -28.81 -18.72 -24.08
CA VAL A 589 -29.28 -18.01 -25.28
C VAL A 589 -28.49 -16.71 -25.40
N ALA A 590 -27.87 -16.49 -26.55
CA ALA A 590 -27.12 -15.27 -26.84
C ALA A 590 -28.05 -14.05 -26.85
N ALA A 591 -27.58 -12.92 -26.30
CA ALA A 591 -28.33 -11.67 -26.26
C ALA A 591 -27.44 -10.48 -26.67
N PRO A 592 -28.01 -9.45 -27.30
CA PRO A 592 -27.29 -8.19 -27.49
C PRO A 592 -26.79 -7.62 -26.19
N MET A 593 -25.63 -7.01 -26.22
CA MET A 593 -24.99 -6.39 -25.06
C MET A 593 -24.28 -5.10 -25.41
N SER A 594 -24.17 -4.19 -24.44
CA SER A 594 -23.24 -3.07 -24.46
C SER A 594 -22.03 -3.38 -23.60
N TYR A 595 -20.91 -2.72 -23.92
CA TYR A 595 -19.71 -2.78 -23.11
C TYR A 595 -19.12 -1.37 -22.94
N GLY A 596 -18.39 -1.17 -21.85
CA GLY A 596 -17.62 0.05 -21.58
C GLY A 596 -16.19 -0.30 -21.14
N LEU A 597 -15.23 0.41 -21.71
CA LEU A 597 -13.84 0.40 -21.26
C LEU A 597 -13.52 1.74 -20.60
N PHE A 598 -12.94 1.66 -19.43
CA PHE A 598 -12.49 2.79 -18.63
C PHE A 598 -11.02 2.60 -18.29
N LEU A 599 -10.27 3.69 -18.22
CA LEU A 599 -8.86 3.72 -17.81
C LEU A 599 -8.66 4.66 -16.62
N LEU A 600 -7.67 4.31 -15.79
CA LEU A 600 -7.09 5.17 -14.78
C LEU A 600 -5.57 5.00 -14.83
N ARG A 601 -4.83 6.11 -14.91
CA ARG A 601 -3.38 6.10 -14.77
C ARG A 601 -3.03 6.07 -13.30
N LEU A 602 -2.19 5.11 -12.89
CA LEU A 602 -1.84 4.87 -11.48
C LEU A 602 -0.46 5.37 -11.11
N SER A 603 0.44 5.61 -12.06
CA SER A 603 1.76 6.14 -11.74
C SER A 603 2.37 6.90 -12.91
N ASP A 604 3.14 7.92 -12.55
CA ASP A 604 4.14 8.55 -13.38
C ASP A 604 5.53 8.10 -12.95
N GLY A 605 6.42 7.94 -13.90
CA GLY A 605 7.80 7.65 -13.59
C GLY A 605 8.65 8.92 -13.64
N VAL A 606 9.75 8.97 -12.89
CA VAL A 606 10.69 10.06 -12.98
C VAL A 606 11.30 10.14 -14.38
N GLY A 607 11.19 11.32 -15.01
CA GLY A 607 11.77 11.60 -16.31
C GLY A 607 13.30 11.81 -16.25
N PRO A 608 14.00 11.77 -17.42
CA PRO A 608 15.43 12.06 -17.50
C PRO A 608 15.74 13.51 -17.12
N TYR A 609 17.04 13.85 -17.04
CA TYR A 609 17.49 15.22 -16.75
C TYR A 609 16.70 16.28 -17.49
N ALA A 610 16.40 17.41 -16.83
CA ALA A 610 15.90 18.58 -17.49
C ALA A 610 16.94 19.05 -18.52
N THR A 611 16.68 18.91 -19.80
CA THR A 611 17.49 19.56 -20.84
C THR A 611 17.26 21.04 -20.68
N GLY A 612 18.34 21.83 -20.46
CA GLY A 612 18.29 23.31 -20.30
C GLY A 612 17.87 24.01 -21.57
N SER A 613 16.60 23.94 -21.91
CA SER A 613 15.91 24.72 -22.92
C SER A 613 14.53 24.99 -22.37
N SER A 614 14.31 26.21 -21.91
CA SER A 614 12.98 26.72 -21.62
C SER A 614 12.18 26.73 -22.93
N THR A 615 11.48 25.63 -23.20
CA THR A 615 10.36 25.73 -24.12
C THR A 615 9.18 26.22 -23.29
N THR A 616 8.90 27.49 -23.41
CA THR A 616 7.60 28.09 -23.09
C THR A 616 6.51 27.13 -23.57
N HIS A 617 5.68 26.66 -22.66
CA HIS A 617 4.40 26.06 -23.00
C HIS A 617 3.66 27.02 -23.94
N GLY A 618 3.63 26.68 -25.21
CA GLY A 618 2.75 27.31 -26.17
C GLY A 618 1.33 26.90 -25.81
N THR A 619 0.54 27.85 -25.35
CA THR A 619 -0.91 27.76 -25.28
C THR A 619 -1.44 27.17 -26.58
N PRO A 620 -2.20 26.05 -26.58
CA PRO A 620 -2.89 25.61 -27.78
C PRO A 620 -3.94 26.65 -28.15
N SER A 621 -3.79 27.22 -29.32
CA SER A 621 -4.80 28.09 -29.93
C SER A 621 -6.11 27.30 -30.06
N GLY A 622 -7.19 27.86 -29.50
CA GLY A 622 -8.49 27.26 -29.40
C GLY A 622 -9.11 26.76 -30.70
N SER A 623 -9.76 25.62 -30.63
CA SER A 623 -10.97 25.36 -31.38
C SER A 623 -12.03 24.89 -30.37
N SER A 624 -13.11 25.63 -30.38
CA SER A 624 -14.28 25.49 -29.52
C SER A 624 -14.95 24.11 -29.65
N GLY A 625 -14.93 23.33 -28.57
CA GLY A 625 -15.74 22.15 -28.39
C GLY A 625 -15.62 21.75 -26.93
N GLY A 626 -16.61 22.16 -26.09
CA GLY A 626 -16.55 21.99 -24.65
C GLY A 626 -16.49 20.53 -24.23
N THR A 627 -15.47 20.19 -23.49
CA THR A 627 -15.46 19.12 -22.48
C THR A 627 -14.44 19.53 -21.42
N SER A 628 -14.91 19.74 -20.21
CA SER A 628 -14.08 19.77 -19.01
C SER A 628 -13.45 18.40 -18.84
N GLY A 629 -12.20 18.22 -19.18
CA GLY A 629 -11.40 17.05 -18.96
C GLY A 629 -10.04 17.50 -18.45
N ASP A 630 -9.64 16.92 -17.35
CA ASP A 630 -8.31 17.05 -16.79
C ASP A 630 -7.29 16.69 -17.87
N THR A 631 -6.29 17.53 -18.10
CA THR A 631 -5.42 17.47 -19.29
C THR A 631 -4.25 16.51 -19.14
N ASP A 632 -4.21 15.68 -18.09
CA ASP A 632 -3.06 14.81 -17.79
C ASP A 632 -3.36 13.30 -17.79
N SER A 633 -4.28 12.84 -18.60
CA SER A 633 -4.62 11.40 -18.68
C SER A 633 -3.53 10.52 -19.31
N GLY A 634 -2.55 11.13 -20.02
CA GLY A 634 -1.41 10.44 -20.65
C GLY A 634 -1.79 9.38 -21.69
N TYR A 635 -3.02 9.43 -22.26
CA TYR A 635 -3.46 8.50 -23.30
C TYR A 635 -4.49 9.11 -24.26
N THR A 636 -4.60 8.51 -25.46
CA THR A 636 -5.67 8.79 -26.42
C THR A 636 -6.22 7.48 -26.98
N TYR A 637 -7.54 7.43 -27.23
CA TYR A 637 -8.20 6.30 -27.86
C TYR A 637 -8.88 6.69 -29.15
N THR A 638 -8.70 5.87 -30.19
CA THR A 638 -9.41 6.01 -31.48
C THR A 638 -9.99 4.66 -31.88
N GLY A 639 -11.29 4.60 -32.11
CA GLY A 639 -12.01 3.39 -32.50
C GLY A 639 -13.42 3.69 -32.96
N THR A 640 -14.13 2.66 -33.42
CA THR A 640 -15.53 2.76 -33.84
C THR A 640 -16.46 2.77 -32.62
N SER A 641 -16.34 3.76 -31.74
CA SER A 641 -17.32 3.97 -30.69
C SER A 641 -18.40 4.91 -31.18
N THR A 642 -19.63 4.47 -31.17
CA THR A 642 -20.78 5.30 -31.57
C THR A 642 -21.33 6.15 -30.43
N THR A 643 -20.95 5.85 -29.18
CA THR A 643 -21.34 6.65 -28.00
C THR A 643 -20.23 6.58 -26.94
N ARG A 644 -19.86 7.73 -26.40
CA ARG A 644 -19.01 7.81 -25.21
C ARG A 644 -19.85 7.28 -24.03
N PRO A 645 -19.33 6.32 -23.23
CA PRO A 645 -20.09 5.87 -22.04
C PRO A 645 -20.32 7.06 -21.11
N SER A 646 -21.56 7.39 -20.86
CA SER A 646 -21.92 8.40 -19.88
C SER A 646 -22.08 7.74 -18.53
N GLY A 647 -21.04 7.81 -17.69
CA GLY A 647 -21.09 7.38 -16.30
C GLY A 647 -20.85 5.89 -16.08
N TYR A 648 -20.44 5.56 -14.87
CA TYR A 648 -20.37 4.19 -14.36
C TYR A 648 -21.77 3.56 -14.32
N GLY A 649 -21.91 2.40 -14.90
CA GLY A 649 -23.02 1.54 -14.58
C GLY A 649 -22.94 1.12 -13.11
N TYR A 650 -23.94 1.43 -12.32
CA TYR A 650 -24.09 0.93 -10.96
C TYR A 650 -24.55 -0.51 -11.04
N TYR A 651 -23.80 -1.44 -10.43
CA TYR A 651 -24.16 -2.86 -10.42
C TYR A 651 -24.39 -3.32 -8.99
N PHE A 652 -25.55 -3.96 -8.79
CA PHE A 652 -25.95 -4.58 -7.53
C PHE A 652 -25.28 -5.92 -7.28
#